data_95850672afaf213942df032f24f6ed3f
#
_entry.id   95850672afaf213942df032f24f6ed3f
#
_cell.length_a   1.000
_cell.length_b   1.000
_cell.length_c   1.000
_cell.angle_alpha   90.00
_cell.angle_beta   90.00
_cell.angle_gamma   90.00
#
_symmetry.space_group_name_H-M   'P 1'
#
loop_
_entity.id
_entity.type
_entity.pdbx_description
1 polymer ?
#
loop_
_entity_poly.entity_id
_entity_poly.type
_entity_poly.pdbx_seq_one_letter_code
_entity_poly.pdbx_strand_id
1 'polypeptide(L)'
;MKHFTLPKEGGLIEKGIPSDILHSYEKIRTEIFDQSTTASEKIADTIIEAINTCEGRNFRLGLSTGTTPVSLYKWLTRKFEEGKVSFKNVEVYSIDEYYPYGKGEPQSRNNVLHTALLNAIDIKEENIHIPDGNVSEDKISKYCEDFDKAARGLDLLVIGMGEAAQIGFNEAGSSAKSKTRTVLLSYPSRKRQAKNFNGDFKHTPSAAITMGIDTMMSAKKIILMAWGEDKADAISHVVEHDACADYPASLFQGHPDICCYVDENAGSLLTRVVSPWLVGSCEWTRKFIRKAVVWLCQEVHKPILKLTQRDYLEHSLGELLDKFGPFDKINIDVFNDLQHTITGWPGGKPDADDSQRPVSAKPFPKTVLIFSPHPDDDVISMGGTFIRLVHQGHNVHVAYETSGDLAVHDDVVLQHMDAAHQLGFADEFDRIKAIIDSKKPGEPEPKELLAIKGAIRRSEARGADRSFGLNDNTNVHFLNLPFYESGGVKKLPRTQADLDIIKALIKKLKPDQIFMAGDLADPHGTHRVCTEAALESIEQLKEEGEKWIENTHVWLYRGAWMEWEIGRVDMAVPLSPDEVVEKRHAIFRHLSQKDIVPFPGDDPREFWQRAEDRTQNTARIYDELGRAEYQAIEVVLKLY
;
A
#
# COMPACT_ATOMS: atom_id res chain seq x y z
N MET A 1 -13.55 -15.27 1.03
CA MET A 1 -13.35 -14.49 -0.20
C MET A 1 -11.92 -14.72 -0.66
N LYS A 2 -11.70 -15.04 -1.93
CA LYS A 2 -10.33 -15.15 -2.47
C LYS A 2 -9.80 -13.73 -2.65
N HIS A 3 -8.63 -13.43 -2.09
CA HIS A 3 -7.91 -12.21 -2.41
C HIS A 3 -7.35 -12.33 -3.82
N PHE A 4 -7.47 -11.27 -4.59
CA PHE A 4 -6.89 -11.20 -5.92
C PHE A 4 -5.39 -10.99 -5.81
N THR A 5 -4.63 -11.78 -6.56
CA THR A 5 -3.19 -11.61 -6.74
C THR A 5 -2.89 -11.53 -8.23
N LEU A 6 -1.95 -10.67 -8.60
CA LEU A 6 -1.50 -10.59 -9.99
C LEU A 6 -0.87 -11.92 -10.42
N PRO A 7 -1.07 -12.33 -11.69
CA PRO A 7 -0.41 -13.52 -12.23
C PRO A 7 1.12 -13.42 -12.09
N LYS A 8 1.76 -14.49 -11.63
CA LYS A 8 3.23 -14.57 -11.61
C LYS A 8 3.76 -14.65 -13.05
N GLU A 9 4.68 -13.78 -13.37
CA GLU A 9 5.23 -13.62 -14.71
C GLU A 9 6.65 -14.22 -14.85
N GLY A 10 6.90 -15.33 -14.18
CA GLY A 10 8.23 -15.93 -14.02
C GLY A 10 8.83 -15.62 -12.66
N GLY A 11 10.06 -16.00 -12.41
CA GLY A 11 10.75 -15.74 -11.15
C GLY A 11 11.72 -16.83 -10.73
N LEU A 12 12.19 -16.75 -9.50
CA LEU A 12 13.15 -17.69 -8.92
C LEU A 12 12.54 -19.10 -8.80
N ILE A 13 13.29 -20.10 -9.20
CA ILE A 13 12.99 -21.51 -8.94
C ILE A 13 13.62 -21.89 -7.61
N GLU A 14 12.94 -21.64 -6.50
CA GLU A 14 13.51 -21.83 -5.15
C GLU A 14 13.82 -23.30 -4.81
N LYS A 15 13.14 -24.25 -5.47
CA LYS A 15 13.32 -25.67 -5.20
C LYS A 15 14.74 -26.14 -5.46
N GLY A 16 15.44 -26.52 -4.39
CA GLY A 16 16.80 -27.05 -4.45
C GLY A 16 17.89 -26.00 -4.26
N ILE A 17 17.55 -24.72 -4.09
CA ILE A 17 18.53 -23.71 -3.71
C ILE A 17 18.87 -23.87 -2.22
N PRO A 18 20.17 -24.01 -1.85
CA PRO A 18 20.58 -23.99 -0.45
C PRO A 18 20.18 -22.68 0.24
N SER A 19 19.81 -22.76 1.53
CA SER A 19 19.32 -21.60 2.28
C SER A 19 20.32 -20.45 2.37
N ASP A 20 21.59 -20.73 2.46
CA ASP A 20 22.68 -19.74 2.46
C ASP A 20 22.83 -19.00 1.14
N ILE A 21 22.51 -19.64 0.02
CA ILE A 21 22.48 -19.01 -1.30
C ILE A 21 21.19 -18.20 -1.47
N LEU A 22 20.04 -18.77 -1.09
CA LEU A 22 18.75 -18.09 -1.18
C LEU A 22 18.74 -16.75 -0.41
N HIS A 23 19.41 -16.71 0.73
CA HIS A 23 19.49 -15.54 1.60
C HIS A 23 20.85 -14.82 1.52
N SER A 24 21.63 -15.02 0.43
CA SER A 24 23.01 -14.52 0.33
C SER A 24 23.13 -12.98 0.36
N TYR A 25 22.09 -12.26 0.00
CA TYR A 25 22.03 -10.81 0.07
C TYR A 25 21.46 -10.29 1.39
N GLU A 26 20.89 -11.17 2.24
CA GLU A 26 20.16 -10.81 3.44
C GLU A 26 21.05 -10.84 4.68
N LYS A 27 21.14 -9.74 5.40
CA LYS A 27 21.79 -9.63 6.72
C LYS A 27 20.83 -10.00 7.87
N ILE A 28 19.52 -9.94 7.62
CA ILE A 28 18.48 -10.51 8.45
C ILE A 28 17.72 -11.49 7.59
N ARG A 29 17.78 -12.79 7.95
CA ARG A 29 17.01 -13.81 7.24
C ARG A 29 15.54 -13.41 7.17
N THR A 30 14.98 -13.42 5.95
CA THR A 30 13.62 -12.97 5.69
C THR A 30 12.77 -14.09 5.09
N GLU A 31 11.57 -14.30 5.62
CA GLU A 31 10.58 -15.20 5.05
C GLU A 31 9.45 -14.39 4.40
N ILE A 32 9.20 -14.65 3.11
CA ILE A 32 8.18 -13.96 2.32
C ILE A 32 6.94 -14.85 2.22
N PHE A 33 5.78 -14.30 2.53
CA PHE A 33 4.49 -14.98 2.48
C PHE A 33 3.58 -14.30 1.46
N ASP A 34 2.65 -15.06 0.90
CA ASP A 34 1.61 -14.55 0.00
C ASP A 34 0.75 -13.45 0.65
N GLN A 35 0.49 -13.59 1.94
CA GLN A 35 -0.35 -12.66 2.71
C GLN A 35 0.14 -12.49 4.15
N SER A 36 -0.11 -11.31 4.72
CA SER A 36 0.15 -11.01 6.13
C SER A 36 -0.60 -11.94 7.11
N THR A 37 -1.75 -12.47 6.70
CA THR A 37 -2.54 -13.44 7.52
C THR A 37 -1.85 -14.78 7.63
N THR A 38 -1.30 -15.31 6.53
CA THR A 38 -0.52 -16.57 6.49
C THR A 38 0.75 -16.45 7.33
N ALA A 39 1.47 -15.33 7.16
CA ALA A 39 2.64 -15.01 7.98
C ALA A 39 2.29 -14.94 9.47
N SER A 40 1.19 -14.26 9.82
CA SER A 40 0.72 -14.12 11.21
C SER A 40 0.36 -15.47 11.84
N GLU A 41 -0.24 -16.40 11.07
CA GLU A 41 -0.51 -17.76 11.54
C GLU A 41 0.78 -18.50 11.87
N LYS A 42 1.77 -18.43 10.98
CA LYS A 42 3.09 -19.05 11.19
C LYS A 42 3.79 -18.52 12.43
N ILE A 43 3.72 -17.19 12.65
CA ILE A 43 4.28 -16.56 13.84
C ILE A 43 3.53 -17.02 15.11
N ALA A 44 2.20 -17.12 15.05
CA ALA A 44 1.40 -17.63 16.16
C ALA A 44 1.80 -19.05 16.52
N ASP A 45 1.96 -19.95 15.54
CA ASP A 45 2.41 -21.33 15.78
C ASP A 45 3.82 -21.36 16.40
N THR A 46 4.74 -20.49 15.97
CA THR A 46 6.08 -20.36 16.56
C THR A 46 6.02 -19.91 18.03
N ILE A 47 5.16 -18.93 18.37
CA ILE A 47 4.95 -18.47 19.75
C ILE A 47 4.40 -19.62 20.61
N ILE A 48 3.39 -20.32 20.11
CA ILE A 48 2.71 -21.43 20.81
C ILE A 48 3.68 -22.58 21.08
N GLU A 49 4.48 -22.96 20.09
CA GLU A 49 5.51 -23.98 20.27
C GLU A 49 6.52 -23.56 21.35
N ALA A 50 6.99 -22.32 21.33
CA ALA A 50 7.92 -21.81 22.32
C ALA A 50 7.31 -21.75 23.73
N ILE A 51 6.03 -21.37 23.88
CA ILE A 51 5.33 -21.40 25.16
C ILE A 51 5.20 -22.84 25.67
N ASN A 52 4.75 -23.76 24.84
CA ASN A 52 4.49 -25.15 25.22
C ASN A 52 5.76 -25.93 25.55
N THR A 53 6.91 -25.52 25.02
CA THR A 53 8.22 -26.12 25.32
C THR A 53 8.93 -25.51 26.50
N CYS A 54 8.41 -24.42 27.06
CA CYS A 54 9.01 -23.74 28.21
C CYS A 54 8.58 -24.42 29.52
N GLU A 55 9.48 -25.15 30.16
CA GLU A 55 9.23 -25.85 31.41
C GLU A 55 9.85 -25.14 32.62
N GLY A 56 9.19 -25.25 33.79
CA GLY A 56 9.75 -24.89 35.11
C GLY A 56 9.84 -23.40 35.43
N ARG A 57 9.38 -22.51 34.52
CA ARG A 57 9.34 -21.05 34.74
C ARG A 57 8.30 -20.40 33.82
N ASN A 58 8.00 -19.12 34.03
CA ASN A 58 7.21 -18.34 33.11
C ASN A 58 7.98 -18.08 31.81
N PHE A 59 7.26 -18.18 30.67
CA PHE A 59 7.77 -17.76 29.35
C PHE A 59 7.63 -16.25 29.22
N ARG A 60 8.71 -15.56 28.83
CA ARG A 60 8.74 -14.10 28.78
C ARG A 60 8.63 -13.62 27.34
N LEU A 61 7.47 -13.08 26.99
CA LEU A 61 7.08 -12.68 25.65
C LEU A 61 7.01 -11.14 25.52
N GLY A 62 7.81 -10.60 24.62
CA GLY A 62 7.71 -9.19 24.23
C GLY A 62 6.76 -9.00 23.03
N LEU A 63 5.87 -8.03 23.12
CA LEU A 63 4.88 -7.74 22.08
C LEU A 63 4.84 -6.23 21.75
N SER A 64 4.63 -5.92 20.47
CA SER A 64 4.34 -4.55 20.02
C SER A 64 2.84 -4.34 19.83
N THR A 65 2.42 -3.09 19.87
CA THR A 65 1.05 -2.69 19.53
C THR A 65 1.02 -2.05 18.13
N GLY A 66 -0.15 -1.64 17.68
CA GLY A 66 -0.34 -1.02 16.37
C GLY A 66 -1.13 -1.91 15.40
N THR A 67 -1.06 -1.61 14.12
CA THR A 67 -1.84 -2.32 13.09
C THR A 67 -1.19 -3.62 12.63
N THR A 68 0.13 -3.70 12.64
CA THR A 68 0.90 -4.85 12.14
C THR A 68 0.55 -6.17 12.87
N PRO A 69 0.48 -6.24 14.22
CA PRO A 69 0.24 -7.49 14.93
C PRO A 69 -1.25 -7.89 15.06
N VAL A 70 -2.20 -7.12 14.53
CA VAL A 70 -3.64 -7.39 14.72
C VAL A 70 -4.04 -8.79 14.25
N SER A 71 -3.55 -9.24 13.10
CA SER A 71 -3.84 -10.57 12.59
C SER A 71 -3.21 -11.66 13.45
N LEU A 72 -1.99 -11.44 13.95
CA LEU A 72 -1.32 -12.35 14.89
C LEU A 72 -2.14 -12.53 16.18
N TYR A 73 -2.65 -11.45 16.75
CA TYR A 73 -3.44 -11.51 17.99
C TYR A 73 -4.74 -12.29 17.80
N LYS A 74 -5.40 -12.13 16.66
CA LYS A 74 -6.58 -12.97 16.32
C LYS A 74 -6.23 -14.45 16.24
N TRP A 75 -5.08 -14.81 15.65
CA TRP A 75 -4.64 -16.20 15.59
C TRP A 75 -4.29 -16.75 16.97
N LEU A 76 -3.61 -16.00 17.83
CA LEU A 76 -3.31 -16.42 19.21
C LEU A 76 -4.60 -16.66 20.01
N THR A 77 -5.57 -15.74 19.92
CA THR A 77 -6.89 -15.92 20.57
C THR A 77 -7.57 -17.18 20.08
N ARG A 78 -7.65 -17.38 18.76
CA ARG A 78 -8.26 -18.57 18.17
C ARG A 78 -7.58 -19.86 18.62
N LYS A 79 -6.25 -19.92 18.62
CA LYS A 79 -5.50 -21.10 19.05
C LYS A 79 -5.67 -21.36 20.55
N PHE A 80 -5.84 -20.32 21.37
CA PHE A 80 -6.21 -20.45 22.78
C PHE A 80 -7.62 -21.03 22.93
N GLU A 81 -8.62 -20.51 22.20
CA GLU A 81 -9.99 -21.04 22.19
C GLU A 81 -10.04 -22.52 21.73
N GLU A 82 -9.16 -22.92 20.81
CA GLU A 82 -8.99 -24.30 20.37
C GLU A 82 -8.26 -25.20 21.41
N GLY A 83 -7.84 -24.65 22.55
CA GLY A 83 -7.13 -25.38 23.62
C GLY A 83 -5.69 -25.77 23.28
N LYS A 84 -5.05 -25.13 22.29
CA LYS A 84 -3.69 -25.46 21.84
C LYS A 84 -2.59 -24.82 22.70
N VAL A 85 -2.94 -23.83 23.48
CA VAL A 85 -2.00 -23.07 24.33
C VAL A 85 -2.70 -22.52 25.56
N SER A 86 -1.97 -22.36 26.68
CA SER A 86 -2.40 -21.62 27.87
C SER A 86 -1.38 -20.53 28.16
N PHE A 87 -1.85 -19.33 28.48
CA PHE A 87 -1.00 -18.18 28.81
C PHE A 87 -0.82 -17.99 30.33
N LYS A 88 -1.28 -18.92 31.18
CA LYS A 88 -1.17 -18.82 32.65
C LYS A 88 0.26 -18.67 33.16
N ASN A 89 1.23 -19.26 32.42
CA ASN A 89 2.65 -19.22 32.73
C ASN A 89 3.42 -18.37 31.71
N VAL A 90 2.78 -17.33 31.18
CA VAL A 90 3.40 -16.36 30.26
C VAL A 90 3.47 -14.99 30.95
N GLU A 91 4.60 -14.32 30.88
CA GLU A 91 4.76 -12.91 31.20
C GLU A 91 4.82 -12.12 29.88
N VAL A 92 3.94 -11.14 29.70
CA VAL A 92 3.89 -10.29 28.52
C VAL A 92 4.49 -8.93 28.83
N TYR A 93 5.43 -8.48 27.99
CA TYR A 93 6.04 -7.16 28.02
C TYR A 93 5.67 -6.37 26.79
N SER A 94 4.97 -5.22 26.93
CA SER A 94 4.77 -4.28 25.82
C SER A 94 6.00 -3.41 25.64
N ILE A 95 6.33 -3.10 24.37
CA ILE A 95 7.55 -2.33 24.06
C ILE A 95 7.40 -0.82 24.24
N ASP A 96 6.16 -0.30 24.30
CA ASP A 96 5.93 1.14 24.34
C ASP A 96 4.58 1.55 24.97
N GLU A 97 4.46 2.84 25.33
CA GLU A 97 3.23 3.53 25.69
C GLU A 97 3.37 5.04 25.42
N TYR A 98 2.28 5.72 25.14
CA TYR A 98 2.28 7.19 25.05
C TYR A 98 2.57 7.85 26.40
N TYR A 99 3.13 9.07 26.39
CA TYR A 99 3.44 9.83 27.59
C TYR A 99 3.17 11.33 27.41
N PRO A 100 2.55 12.01 28.40
CA PRO A 100 1.76 11.44 29.50
C PRO A 100 0.42 10.95 28.97
N TYR A 101 0.14 9.64 29.06
CA TYR A 101 -1.11 9.06 28.56
C TYR A 101 -1.39 7.73 29.27
N GLY A 102 -2.48 7.65 30.00
CA GLY A 102 -2.60 6.63 31.01
C GLY A 102 -3.47 5.43 30.68
N LYS A 103 -3.35 4.43 31.53
CA LYS A 103 -4.27 3.30 31.62
C LYS A 103 -5.70 3.83 31.78
N GLY A 104 -6.59 3.43 30.88
CA GLY A 104 -7.99 3.89 30.86
C GLY A 104 -8.33 4.83 29.68
N GLU A 105 -7.32 5.43 29.05
CA GLU A 105 -7.53 6.17 27.81
C GLU A 105 -7.71 5.22 26.63
N PRO A 106 -8.74 5.39 25.78
CA PRO A 106 -9.08 4.42 24.73
C PRO A 106 -7.94 4.11 23.75
N GLN A 107 -7.08 5.08 23.46
CA GLN A 107 -5.99 4.96 22.50
C GLN A 107 -4.66 4.54 23.14
N SER A 108 -4.59 4.37 24.48
CA SER A 108 -3.37 3.89 25.13
C SER A 108 -2.96 2.51 24.60
N ARG A 109 -1.65 2.27 24.55
CA ARG A 109 -1.12 0.95 24.15
C ARG A 109 -1.60 -0.15 25.09
N ASN A 110 -1.76 0.21 26.37
CA ASN A 110 -2.36 -0.68 27.37
C ASN A 110 -3.75 -1.14 26.94
N ASN A 111 -4.66 -0.20 26.66
CA ASN A 111 -6.03 -0.52 26.26
C ASN A 111 -6.08 -1.28 24.91
N VAL A 112 -5.23 -0.88 23.96
CA VAL A 112 -5.15 -1.55 22.65
C VAL A 112 -4.74 -3.02 22.81
N LEU A 113 -3.71 -3.33 23.59
CA LEU A 113 -3.23 -4.70 23.78
C LEU A 113 -4.23 -5.55 24.58
N HIS A 114 -4.85 -4.98 25.62
CA HIS A 114 -5.93 -5.65 26.36
C HIS A 114 -7.10 -6.01 25.45
N THR A 115 -7.56 -5.08 24.64
CA THR A 115 -8.69 -5.30 23.73
C THR A 115 -8.36 -6.28 22.60
N ALA A 116 -7.13 -6.22 22.07
CA ALA A 116 -6.73 -7.05 20.93
C ALA A 116 -6.38 -8.49 21.30
N LEU A 117 -5.90 -8.75 22.54
CA LEU A 117 -5.41 -10.05 22.95
C LEU A 117 -5.68 -10.38 24.43
N LEU A 118 -5.23 -9.54 25.39
CA LEU A 118 -5.06 -9.97 26.78
C LEU A 118 -6.38 -10.32 27.48
N ASN A 119 -7.49 -9.63 27.14
CA ASN A 119 -8.82 -9.92 27.65
C ASN A 119 -9.42 -11.24 27.12
N ALA A 120 -8.86 -11.80 26.05
CA ALA A 120 -9.38 -13.00 25.38
C ALA A 120 -8.62 -14.27 25.74
N ILE A 121 -7.58 -14.18 26.59
CA ILE A 121 -6.71 -15.32 26.97
C ILE A 121 -6.62 -15.45 28.48
N ASP A 122 -6.08 -16.59 28.97
CA ASP A 122 -6.01 -16.91 30.41
C ASP A 122 -4.74 -16.39 31.12
N ILE A 123 -4.16 -15.27 30.65
CA ILE A 123 -3.01 -14.65 31.28
C ILE A 123 -3.39 -14.04 32.63
N LYS A 124 -2.48 -14.12 33.63
CA LYS A 124 -2.69 -13.48 34.92
C LYS A 124 -2.33 -12.01 34.86
N GLU A 125 -3.11 -11.14 35.52
CA GLU A 125 -2.87 -9.70 35.57
C GLU A 125 -1.46 -9.35 36.09
N GLU A 126 -0.95 -10.08 37.08
CA GLU A 126 0.39 -9.92 37.62
C GLU A 126 1.54 -10.16 36.62
N ASN A 127 1.24 -10.86 35.53
CA ASN A 127 2.19 -11.20 34.48
C ASN A 127 2.12 -10.23 33.27
N ILE A 128 1.36 -9.14 33.37
CA ILE A 128 1.21 -8.14 32.30
C ILE A 128 2.07 -6.92 32.66
N HIS A 129 3.08 -6.65 31.84
CA HIS A 129 4.02 -5.56 32.00
C HIS A 129 3.95 -4.60 30.82
N ILE A 130 3.17 -3.54 30.96
CA ILE A 130 3.03 -2.47 29.96
C ILE A 130 3.56 -1.19 30.60
N PRO A 131 4.37 -0.36 29.89
CA PRO A 131 4.83 0.91 30.44
C PRO A 131 3.66 1.77 30.92
N ASP A 132 3.80 2.39 32.10
CA ASP A 132 2.76 3.26 32.66
C ASP A 132 2.98 4.71 32.26
N GLY A 133 2.16 5.20 31.34
CA GLY A 133 2.20 6.58 30.88
C GLY A 133 1.72 7.62 31.91
N ASN A 134 1.21 7.22 33.08
CA ASN A 134 0.77 8.12 34.16
C ASN A 134 1.87 8.41 35.20
N VAL A 135 3.06 7.84 35.03
CA VAL A 135 4.17 8.09 35.94
C VAL A 135 4.54 9.58 35.94
N SER A 136 4.66 10.18 37.11
CA SER A 136 5.02 11.59 37.25
C SER A 136 6.43 11.88 36.76
N GLU A 137 6.64 13.10 36.24
CA GLU A 137 7.90 13.54 35.62
C GLU A 137 9.13 13.36 36.53
N ASP A 138 8.97 13.56 37.83
CA ASP A 138 10.05 13.37 38.84
C ASP A 138 10.47 11.90 39.01
N LYS A 139 9.61 10.93 38.64
CA LYS A 139 9.86 9.50 38.83
C LYS A 139 10.13 8.75 37.51
N ILE A 140 9.83 9.36 36.36
CA ILE A 140 9.85 8.68 35.08
C ILE A 140 11.21 8.08 34.71
N SER A 141 12.30 8.78 35.02
CA SER A 141 13.66 8.28 34.74
C SER A 141 13.95 6.99 35.51
N LYS A 142 13.64 6.96 36.80
CA LYS A 142 13.82 5.76 37.63
C LYS A 142 12.90 4.62 37.20
N TYR A 143 11.66 4.95 36.86
CA TYR A 143 10.69 3.98 36.33
C TYR A 143 11.19 3.31 35.05
N CYS A 144 11.69 4.10 34.09
CA CYS A 144 12.25 3.57 32.83
C CYS A 144 13.46 2.65 33.08
N GLU A 145 14.35 3.01 34.03
CA GLU A 145 15.48 2.14 34.42
C GLU A 145 15.03 0.81 35.01
N ASP A 146 14.00 0.81 35.85
CA ASP A 146 13.50 -0.40 36.49
C ASP A 146 12.74 -1.28 35.49
N PHE A 147 11.94 -0.67 34.59
CA PHE A 147 11.30 -1.37 33.47
C PHE A 147 12.33 -1.97 32.53
N ASP A 148 13.39 -1.22 32.20
CA ASP A 148 14.49 -1.71 31.35
C ASP A 148 15.12 -2.99 31.93
N LYS A 149 15.43 -3.00 33.23
CA LYS A 149 15.99 -4.18 33.90
C LYS A 149 15.03 -5.36 33.88
N ALA A 150 13.73 -5.09 34.12
CA ALA A 150 12.69 -6.13 34.11
C ALA A 150 12.49 -6.72 32.73
N ALA A 151 12.57 -5.92 31.66
CA ALA A 151 12.33 -6.34 30.29
C ALA A 151 13.53 -7.00 29.59
N ARG A 152 14.73 -7.04 30.22
CA ARG A 152 15.90 -7.68 29.60
C ARG A 152 15.79 -9.21 29.56
N GLY A 153 16.32 -9.81 28.48
CA GLY A 153 16.42 -11.25 28.34
C GLY A 153 15.06 -11.95 28.12
N LEU A 154 14.15 -11.32 27.36
CA LEU A 154 12.92 -11.95 26.90
C LEU A 154 13.23 -13.25 26.17
N ASP A 155 12.37 -14.25 26.29
CA ASP A 155 12.54 -15.51 25.53
C ASP A 155 12.23 -15.31 24.05
N LEU A 156 11.21 -14.51 23.75
CA LEU A 156 10.83 -14.15 22.40
C LEU A 156 10.33 -12.70 22.39
N LEU A 157 10.81 -11.93 21.43
CA LEU A 157 10.32 -10.58 21.14
C LEU A 157 9.70 -10.56 19.74
N VAL A 158 8.42 -10.19 19.65
CA VAL A 158 7.68 -10.09 18.38
C VAL A 158 7.26 -8.64 18.15
N ILE A 159 7.83 -8.03 17.14
CA ILE A 159 7.71 -6.59 16.89
C ILE A 159 7.33 -6.27 15.45
N GLY A 160 6.44 -5.31 15.29
CA GLY A 160 6.11 -4.72 14.00
C GLY A 160 7.05 -3.57 13.68
N MET A 161 7.41 -3.44 12.42
CA MET A 161 8.21 -2.33 11.89
C MET A 161 7.32 -1.27 11.25
N GLY A 162 7.64 0.00 11.46
CA GLY A 162 6.96 1.11 10.80
C GLY A 162 7.56 1.43 9.42
N GLU A 163 6.93 2.35 8.70
CA GLU A 163 7.25 2.75 7.31
C GLU A 163 8.68 3.31 7.16
N ALA A 164 9.20 3.99 8.19
CA ALA A 164 10.57 4.50 8.25
C ALA A 164 11.49 3.58 9.08
N ALA A 165 11.25 2.28 9.07
CA ALA A 165 11.99 1.28 9.84
C ALA A 165 12.05 1.54 11.35
N GLN A 166 11.14 2.36 11.89
CA GLN A 166 11.06 2.59 13.34
C GLN A 166 10.50 1.36 14.06
N ILE A 167 11.02 1.10 15.25
CA ILE A 167 10.59 0.03 16.15
C ILE A 167 10.05 0.63 17.45
N GLY A 168 8.76 0.43 17.74
CA GLY A 168 8.07 1.20 18.75
C GLY A 168 8.20 2.69 18.43
N PHE A 169 8.72 3.48 19.38
CA PHE A 169 9.06 4.89 19.14
C PHE A 169 10.58 5.14 19.05
N ASN A 170 11.36 4.12 18.69
CA ASN A 170 12.74 4.34 18.27
C ASN A 170 12.75 4.78 16.81
N GLU A 171 12.79 6.10 16.60
CA GLU A 171 12.82 6.75 15.29
C GLU A 171 14.25 6.90 14.76
N ALA A 172 14.42 7.40 13.54
CA ALA A 172 15.72 7.70 12.94
C ALA A 172 16.60 8.51 13.90
N GLY A 173 17.88 8.15 13.98
CA GLY A 173 18.83 8.69 14.94
C GLY A 173 18.85 7.97 16.30
N SER A 174 18.02 6.95 16.53
CA SER A 174 18.06 6.15 17.76
C SER A 174 19.38 5.37 17.85
N SER A 175 20.00 5.41 19.05
CA SER A 175 21.27 4.71 19.29
C SER A 175 21.05 3.20 19.49
N ALA A 176 21.95 2.38 18.94
CA ALA A 176 22.01 0.95 19.22
C ALA A 176 22.18 0.63 20.71
N LYS A 177 22.72 1.57 21.51
CA LYS A 177 22.90 1.43 22.97
C LYS A 177 21.75 2.03 23.77
N SER A 178 20.66 2.44 23.12
CA SER A 178 19.51 3.03 23.81
C SER A 178 18.84 2.02 24.73
N LYS A 179 18.48 2.50 25.92
CA LYS A 179 17.70 1.78 26.94
C LYS A 179 16.26 2.30 26.93
N THR A 180 15.40 1.68 27.72
CA THR A 180 14.04 2.17 27.93
C THR A 180 14.06 3.60 28.46
N ARG A 181 13.31 4.49 27.79
CA ARG A 181 13.34 5.93 28.04
C ARG A 181 12.09 6.61 27.52
N THR A 182 11.87 7.84 27.96
CA THR A 182 10.95 8.76 27.29
C THR A 182 11.60 9.35 26.04
N VAL A 183 10.81 9.50 24.99
CA VAL A 183 11.21 10.12 23.71
C VAL A 183 10.19 11.16 23.30
N LEU A 184 10.63 12.23 22.66
CA LEU A 184 9.75 13.15 21.95
C LEU A 184 9.45 12.57 20.56
N LEU A 185 8.18 12.62 20.17
CA LEU A 185 7.76 12.15 18.87
C LEU A 185 8.00 13.22 17.82
N SER A 186 8.63 12.84 16.71
CA SER A 186 8.80 13.74 15.56
C SER A 186 7.44 14.17 14.98
N TYR A 187 7.42 15.28 14.23
CA TYR A 187 6.20 15.74 13.56
C TYR A 187 5.60 14.68 12.64
N PRO A 188 6.39 13.99 11.79
CA PRO A 188 5.87 12.89 10.98
C PRO A 188 5.26 11.76 11.80
N SER A 189 5.92 11.35 12.89
CA SER A 189 5.38 10.32 13.78
C SER A 189 4.07 10.73 14.44
N ARG A 190 3.99 11.96 14.96
CA ARG A 190 2.73 12.47 15.52
C ARG A 190 1.63 12.51 14.47
N LYS A 191 1.93 12.94 13.24
CA LYS A 191 0.98 12.94 12.14
C LYS A 191 0.46 11.53 11.83
N ARG A 192 1.35 10.53 11.79
CA ARG A 192 0.95 9.12 11.65
C ARG A 192 0.09 8.63 12.81
N GLN A 193 0.48 8.96 14.05
CA GLN A 193 -0.28 8.54 15.24
C GLN A 193 -1.65 9.24 15.35
N ALA A 194 -1.84 10.42 14.77
CA ALA A 194 -3.10 11.14 14.77
C ALA A 194 -4.27 10.30 14.24
N LYS A 195 -4.02 9.32 13.37
CA LYS A 195 -5.03 8.35 12.91
C LYS A 195 -5.69 7.60 14.07
N ASN A 196 -4.94 7.27 15.13
CA ASN A 196 -5.46 6.61 16.33
C ASN A 196 -6.29 7.58 17.21
N PHE A 197 -6.19 8.88 16.95
CA PHE A 197 -6.88 9.98 17.62
C PHE A 197 -7.91 10.65 16.67
N ASN A 198 -8.44 9.89 15.69
CA ASN A 198 -9.42 10.36 14.68
C ASN A 198 -8.96 11.55 13.85
N GLY A 199 -7.66 11.59 13.54
CA GLY A 199 -7.05 12.69 12.78
C GLY A 199 -6.72 13.93 13.62
N ASP A 200 -7.03 13.93 14.91
CA ASP A 200 -6.77 15.06 15.79
C ASP A 200 -5.29 15.15 16.19
N PHE A 201 -4.53 15.88 15.39
CA PHE A 201 -3.12 16.12 15.65
C PHE A 201 -2.87 16.87 16.97
N LYS A 202 -3.76 17.77 17.34
CA LYS A 202 -3.60 18.62 18.54
C LYS A 202 -3.61 17.78 19.82
N HIS A 203 -4.49 16.78 19.89
CA HIS A 203 -4.61 15.88 21.04
C HIS A 203 -3.75 14.61 20.92
N THR A 204 -3.01 14.45 19.82
CA THR A 204 -2.04 13.36 19.69
C THR A 204 -0.85 13.60 20.63
N PRO A 205 -0.47 12.64 21.49
CA PRO A 205 0.65 12.77 22.40
C PRO A 205 1.94 13.20 21.72
N SER A 206 2.71 14.06 22.38
CA SER A 206 3.99 14.57 21.88
C SER A 206 5.19 13.75 22.33
N ALA A 207 5.00 12.83 23.26
CA ALA A 207 6.05 11.98 23.80
C ALA A 207 5.55 10.55 24.03
N ALA A 208 6.48 9.64 24.24
CA ALA A 208 6.21 8.24 24.54
C ALA A 208 7.30 7.66 25.43
N ILE A 209 6.98 6.57 26.15
CA ILE A 209 7.95 5.67 26.76
C ILE A 209 8.20 4.56 25.74
N THR A 210 9.45 4.27 25.42
CA THR A 210 9.79 3.18 24.49
C THR A 210 10.95 2.34 24.99
N MET A 211 10.83 1.02 24.86
CA MET A 211 11.94 0.10 25.08
C MET A 211 13.08 0.43 24.11
N GLY A 212 14.31 0.50 24.62
CA GLY A 212 15.47 0.84 23.79
C GLY A 212 15.96 -0.34 22.94
N ILE A 213 16.76 -0.03 21.92
CA ILE A 213 17.34 -1.04 21.01
C ILE A 213 18.21 -2.04 21.78
N ASP A 214 19.08 -1.56 22.71
CA ASP A 214 19.93 -2.44 23.53
C ASP A 214 19.12 -3.38 24.42
N THR A 215 17.99 -2.92 24.95
CA THR A 215 17.08 -3.75 25.74
C THR A 215 16.44 -4.84 24.88
N MET A 216 15.93 -4.47 23.71
CA MET A 216 15.33 -5.41 22.74
C MET A 216 16.35 -6.44 22.24
N MET A 217 17.59 -6.01 21.95
CA MET A 217 18.69 -6.86 21.52
C MET A 217 19.10 -7.91 22.57
N SER A 218 18.70 -7.74 23.83
CA SER A 218 18.94 -8.72 24.89
C SER A 218 17.96 -9.91 24.85
N ALA A 219 16.93 -9.88 24.01
CA ALA A 219 16.02 -11.02 23.83
C ALA A 219 16.78 -12.24 23.27
N LYS A 220 16.28 -13.45 23.52
CA LYS A 220 16.91 -14.67 23.01
C LYS A 220 16.59 -14.88 21.53
N LYS A 221 15.37 -14.52 21.12
CA LYS A 221 14.89 -14.59 19.75
C LYS A 221 14.07 -13.35 19.40
N ILE A 222 14.23 -12.82 18.20
CA ILE A 222 13.45 -11.69 17.67
C ILE A 222 12.73 -12.11 16.40
N ILE A 223 11.44 -11.80 16.33
CA ILE A 223 10.66 -11.85 15.12
C ILE A 223 10.26 -10.43 14.74
N LEU A 224 10.73 -9.97 13.59
CA LEU A 224 10.37 -8.69 13.00
C LEU A 224 9.27 -8.92 11.98
N MET A 225 8.21 -8.08 12.00
CA MET A 225 7.07 -8.18 11.09
C MET A 225 6.88 -6.90 10.28
N ALA A 226 6.65 -7.03 8.98
CA ALA A 226 6.27 -5.89 8.14
C ALA A 226 5.31 -6.33 7.01
N TRP A 227 4.25 -5.56 6.82
CA TRP A 227 3.22 -5.82 5.82
C TRP A 227 2.98 -4.58 4.96
N GLY A 228 2.77 -4.81 3.66
CA GLY A 228 2.41 -3.79 2.69
C GLY A 228 3.58 -3.14 1.96
N GLU A 229 3.31 -2.66 0.75
CA GLU A 229 4.30 -2.08 -0.17
C GLU A 229 4.94 -0.79 0.38
N ASP A 230 4.23 -0.07 1.25
CA ASP A 230 4.74 1.10 1.98
C ASP A 230 5.93 0.79 2.92
N LYS A 231 6.20 -0.49 3.18
CA LYS A 231 7.36 -0.96 3.95
C LYS A 231 8.51 -1.47 3.08
N ALA A 232 8.30 -1.63 1.75
CA ALA A 232 9.24 -2.33 0.90
C ALA A 232 10.64 -1.70 0.87
N ASP A 233 10.71 -0.36 0.77
CA ASP A 233 11.98 0.38 0.82
C ASP A 233 12.68 0.18 2.17
N ALA A 234 11.97 0.36 3.26
CA ALA A 234 12.50 0.16 4.61
C ALA A 234 12.98 -1.30 4.82
N ILE A 235 12.25 -2.30 4.33
CA ILE A 235 12.64 -3.71 4.40
C ILE A 235 13.91 -3.97 3.59
N SER A 236 14.03 -3.46 2.38
CA SER A 236 15.25 -3.60 1.57
C SER A 236 16.46 -3.05 2.34
N HIS A 237 16.35 -1.84 2.91
CA HIS A 237 17.43 -1.24 3.70
C HIS A 237 17.75 -2.02 4.97
N VAL A 238 16.74 -2.44 5.73
CA VAL A 238 16.91 -3.17 6.99
C VAL A 238 17.52 -4.55 6.78
N VAL A 239 17.15 -5.21 5.69
CA VAL A 239 17.52 -6.61 5.44
C VAL A 239 18.84 -6.73 4.67
N GLU A 240 19.07 -5.89 3.66
CA GLU A 240 20.18 -6.09 2.69
C GLU A 240 21.31 -5.07 2.82
N HIS A 241 21.04 -3.82 3.28
CA HIS A 241 22.07 -2.79 3.39
C HIS A 241 22.76 -2.79 4.77
N ASP A 242 23.81 -1.96 4.92
CA ASP A 242 24.51 -1.83 6.20
C ASP A 242 23.64 -1.17 7.27
N ALA A 243 23.77 -1.66 8.49
CA ALA A 243 23.05 -1.11 9.64
C ALA A 243 23.39 0.37 9.86
N CYS A 244 22.35 1.20 9.95
CA CYS A 244 22.51 2.62 10.21
C CYS A 244 21.37 3.17 11.08
N ALA A 245 21.60 4.33 11.71
CA ALA A 245 20.63 4.94 12.62
C ALA A 245 19.41 5.53 11.89
N ASP A 246 19.50 5.78 10.57
CA ASP A 246 18.38 6.30 9.79
C ASP A 246 17.27 5.23 9.60
N TYR A 247 17.66 3.96 9.66
CA TYR A 247 16.78 2.79 9.64
C TYR A 247 16.91 1.99 10.93
N PRO A 248 16.29 2.38 12.04
CA PRO A 248 16.52 1.81 13.38
C PRO A 248 16.39 0.29 13.45
N ALA A 249 15.48 -0.32 12.69
CA ALA A 249 15.34 -1.77 12.61
C ALA A 249 16.58 -2.48 12.06
N SER A 250 17.41 -1.80 11.25
CA SER A 250 18.67 -2.37 10.74
C SER A 250 19.69 -2.65 11.85
N LEU A 251 19.59 -1.94 12.98
CA LEU A 251 20.46 -2.15 14.14
C LEU A 251 20.31 -3.55 14.77
N PHE A 252 19.27 -4.30 14.39
CA PHE A 252 19.07 -5.68 14.81
C PHE A 252 19.88 -6.71 14.01
N GLN A 253 20.57 -6.32 12.92
CA GLN A 253 21.37 -7.24 12.08
C GLN A 253 22.43 -8.05 12.86
N GLY A 254 22.91 -7.51 13.95
CA GLY A 254 23.87 -8.22 14.83
C GLY A 254 23.24 -9.23 15.80
N HIS A 255 21.92 -9.42 15.81
CA HIS A 255 21.27 -10.36 16.73
C HIS A 255 21.43 -11.81 16.27
N PRO A 256 21.84 -12.75 17.17
CA PRO A 256 22.16 -14.13 16.76
C PRO A 256 20.96 -14.96 16.30
N ASP A 257 19.74 -14.65 16.74
CA ASP A 257 18.50 -15.35 16.36
C ASP A 257 17.39 -14.33 16.05
N ILE A 258 17.46 -13.77 14.86
CA ILE A 258 16.43 -12.87 14.33
C ILE A 258 15.93 -13.39 12.97
N CYS A 259 14.62 -13.25 12.76
CA CYS A 259 14.01 -13.51 11.45
C CYS A 259 12.98 -12.41 11.16
N CYS A 260 12.98 -11.94 9.91
CA CYS A 260 11.99 -11.01 9.40
C CYS A 260 10.90 -11.75 8.64
N TYR A 261 9.64 -11.50 8.96
CA TYR A 261 8.46 -12.03 8.28
C TYR A 261 7.77 -10.92 7.52
N VAL A 262 7.64 -11.08 6.22
CA VAL A 262 7.05 -10.07 5.32
C VAL A 262 5.99 -10.71 4.42
N ASP A 263 5.04 -9.91 3.95
CA ASP A 263 4.21 -10.30 2.81
C ASP A 263 4.92 -9.98 1.48
N GLU A 264 4.39 -10.51 0.36
CA GLU A 264 4.96 -10.26 -0.98
C GLU A 264 5.14 -8.77 -1.28
N ASN A 265 4.25 -7.91 -0.77
CA ASN A 265 4.32 -6.47 -1.01
C ASN A 265 5.49 -5.82 -0.24
N ALA A 266 5.63 -6.13 1.06
CA ALA A 266 6.74 -5.60 1.86
C ALA A 266 8.11 -6.17 1.43
N GLY A 267 8.14 -7.41 0.91
CA GLY A 267 9.34 -8.05 0.38
C GLY A 267 9.67 -7.70 -1.08
N SER A 268 8.87 -6.87 -1.74
CA SER A 268 8.92 -6.66 -3.19
C SER A 268 10.23 -6.05 -3.72
N LEU A 269 10.99 -5.36 -2.89
CA LEU A 269 12.28 -4.74 -3.25
C LEU A 269 13.50 -5.56 -2.81
N LEU A 270 13.32 -6.74 -2.22
CA LEU A 270 14.45 -7.62 -1.92
C LEU A 270 15.11 -8.15 -3.20
N THR A 271 16.44 -8.30 -3.21
CA THR A 271 17.23 -8.73 -4.37
C THR A 271 16.69 -10.02 -4.99
N ARG A 272 16.32 -11.01 -4.18
CA ARG A 272 15.75 -12.28 -4.69
C ARG A 272 14.39 -12.15 -5.34
N VAL A 273 13.71 -10.99 -5.19
CA VAL A 273 12.41 -10.68 -5.83
C VAL A 273 12.61 -9.78 -7.05
N VAL A 274 13.44 -8.74 -6.92
CA VAL A 274 13.69 -7.77 -7.99
C VAL A 274 14.55 -8.37 -9.09
N SER A 275 15.65 -9.03 -8.72
CA SER A 275 16.66 -9.58 -9.62
C SER A 275 17.07 -11.01 -9.23
N PRO A 276 16.11 -11.96 -9.25
CA PRO A 276 16.31 -13.32 -8.73
C PRO A 276 17.36 -14.13 -9.46
N TRP A 277 17.72 -13.78 -10.70
CA TRP A 277 18.86 -14.38 -11.44
C TRP A 277 20.22 -14.17 -10.76
N LEU A 278 20.33 -13.22 -9.83
CA LEU A 278 21.53 -13.05 -8.99
C LEU A 278 21.63 -14.12 -7.91
N VAL A 279 20.54 -14.79 -7.58
CA VAL A 279 20.43 -15.78 -6.51
C VAL A 279 20.40 -17.20 -7.06
N GLY A 280 19.72 -17.44 -8.18
CA GLY A 280 19.58 -18.78 -8.73
C GLY A 280 18.88 -18.85 -10.08
N SER A 281 18.61 -20.08 -10.53
CA SER A 281 17.91 -20.34 -11.78
C SER A 281 16.49 -19.81 -11.77
N CYS A 282 16.03 -19.32 -12.93
CA CYS A 282 14.75 -18.68 -13.07
C CYS A 282 13.82 -19.37 -14.08
N GLU A 283 12.51 -19.23 -13.86
CA GLU A 283 11.50 -19.47 -14.86
C GLU A 283 11.39 -18.25 -15.77
N TRP A 284 11.87 -18.38 -17.01
CA TRP A 284 11.97 -17.31 -17.98
C TRP A 284 10.72 -17.21 -18.87
N THR A 285 9.83 -16.31 -18.56
CA THR A 285 8.73 -15.91 -19.46
C THR A 285 9.14 -14.68 -20.27
N ARG A 286 8.39 -14.35 -21.33
CA ARG A 286 8.64 -13.16 -22.16
C ARG A 286 8.75 -11.87 -21.33
N LYS A 287 7.81 -11.64 -20.42
CA LYS A 287 7.81 -10.45 -19.55
C LYS A 287 8.96 -10.49 -18.54
N PHE A 288 9.31 -11.68 -18.04
CA PHE A 288 10.42 -11.82 -17.11
C PHE A 288 11.79 -11.58 -17.78
N ILE A 289 11.97 -12.02 -19.04
CA ILE A 289 13.14 -11.67 -19.85
C ILE A 289 13.23 -10.14 -20.02
N ARG A 290 12.11 -9.50 -20.36
CA ARG A 290 12.02 -8.04 -20.49
C ARG A 290 12.39 -7.33 -19.18
N LYS A 291 11.91 -7.81 -18.02
CA LYS A 291 12.30 -7.31 -16.70
C LYS A 291 13.80 -7.38 -16.48
N ALA A 292 14.42 -8.54 -16.76
CA ALA A 292 15.85 -8.73 -16.57
C ALA A 292 16.70 -7.83 -17.47
N VAL A 293 16.31 -7.66 -18.74
CA VAL A 293 17.03 -6.80 -19.69
C VAL A 293 16.87 -5.31 -19.34
N VAL A 294 15.69 -4.88 -18.92
CA VAL A 294 15.46 -3.50 -18.43
C VAL A 294 16.33 -3.23 -17.21
N TRP A 295 16.32 -4.14 -16.23
CA TRP A 295 17.19 -4.05 -15.05
C TRP A 295 18.66 -3.96 -15.46
N LEU A 296 19.14 -4.83 -16.37
CA LEU A 296 20.53 -4.80 -16.84
C LEU A 296 20.89 -3.45 -17.48
N CYS A 297 19.99 -2.87 -18.28
CA CYS A 297 20.21 -1.55 -18.87
C CYS A 297 20.45 -0.49 -17.79
N GLN A 298 19.66 -0.50 -16.72
CA GLN A 298 19.77 0.43 -15.61
C GLN A 298 21.07 0.23 -14.82
N GLU A 299 21.46 -1.01 -14.55
CA GLU A 299 22.70 -1.34 -13.85
C GLU A 299 23.96 -0.88 -14.62
N VAL A 300 23.98 -1.10 -15.93
CA VAL A 300 25.17 -0.77 -16.73
C VAL A 300 25.07 0.59 -17.44
N HIS A 301 23.97 1.32 -17.26
CA HIS A 301 23.69 2.61 -17.91
C HIS A 301 23.86 2.57 -19.42
N LYS A 302 23.32 1.52 -20.07
CA LYS A 302 23.36 1.34 -21.51
C LYS A 302 21.96 1.08 -22.06
N PRO A 303 21.58 1.67 -23.21
CA PRO A 303 20.33 1.32 -23.87
C PRO A 303 20.34 -0.11 -24.40
N ILE A 304 19.17 -0.71 -24.55
CA ILE A 304 18.98 -2.14 -24.85
C ILE A 304 19.87 -2.62 -26.01
N LEU A 305 19.86 -1.91 -27.14
CA LEU A 305 20.62 -2.32 -28.34
C LEU A 305 22.15 -2.14 -28.21
N LYS A 306 22.63 -1.58 -27.10
CA LYS A 306 24.06 -1.41 -26.79
C LYS A 306 24.59 -2.39 -25.75
N LEU A 307 23.70 -3.23 -25.18
CA LEU A 307 24.14 -4.31 -24.30
C LEU A 307 24.98 -5.32 -25.06
N THR A 308 26.01 -5.84 -24.40
CA THR A 308 26.97 -6.80 -24.95
C THR A 308 26.88 -8.12 -24.19
N GLN A 309 27.44 -9.20 -24.75
CA GLN A 309 27.54 -10.49 -24.07
C GLN A 309 28.21 -10.36 -22.70
N ARG A 310 29.22 -9.50 -22.58
CA ARG A 310 29.92 -9.25 -21.34
C ARG A 310 29.02 -8.69 -20.26
N ASP A 311 28.14 -7.73 -20.61
CA ASP A 311 27.19 -7.15 -19.68
C ASP A 311 26.28 -8.22 -19.06
N TYR A 312 25.78 -9.16 -19.88
CA TYR A 312 24.97 -10.28 -19.39
C TYR A 312 25.73 -11.20 -18.45
N LEU A 313 26.96 -11.59 -18.84
CA LEU A 313 27.76 -12.55 -18.07
C LEU A 313 28.25 -11.98 -16.74
N GLU A 314 28.64 -10.73 -16.70
CA GLU A 314 29.06 -10.03 -15.47
C GLU A 314 27.91 -9.78 -14.48
N HIS A 315 26.65 -9.89 -14.95
CA HIS A 315 25.45 -9.68 -14.14
C HIS A 315 24.60 -10.94 -13.98
N SER A 316 25.22 -12.11 -14.00
CA SER A 316 24.59 -13.41 -13.73
C SER A 316 23.45 -13.82 -14.68
N LEU A 317 23.38 -13.22 -15.87
CA LEU A 317 22.37 -13.54 -16.89
C LEU A 317 22.87 -14.58 -17.92
N GLY A 318 23.86 -15.38 -17.58
CA GLY A 318 24.39 -16.47 -18.46
C GLY A 318 23.31 -17.49 -18.80
N GLU A 319 22.47 -17.88 -17.85
CA GLU A 319 21.34 -18.81 -18.09
C GLU A 319 20.39 -18.30 -19.17
N LEU A 320 20.15 -16.97 -19.22
CA LEU A 320 19.30 -16.34 -20.23
C LEU A 320 19.93 -16.49 -21.63
N LEU A 321 21.25 -16.26 -21.75
CA LEU A 321 21.97 -16.46 -23.01
C LEU A 321 21.93 -17.92 -23.48
N ASP A 322 22.12 -18.86 -22.56
CA ASP A 322 22.12 -20.29 -22.87
C ASP A 322 20.76 -20.79 -23.37
N LYS A 323 19.66 -20.27 -22.79
CA LYS A 323 18.31 -20.73 -23.13
C LYS A 323 17.69 -20.03 -24.35
N PHE A 324 17.99 -18.75 -24.58
CA PHE A 324 17.29 -17.94 -25.58
C PHE A 324 18.18 -17.43 -26.72
N GLY A 325 19.47 -17.72 -26.65
CA GLY A 325 20.41 -17.45 -27.71
C GLY A 325 21.29 -16.21 -27.49
N PRO A 326 21.99 -15.74 -28.54
CA PRO A 326 22.98 -14.69 -28.39
C PRO A 326 22.32 -13.35 -27.94
N PHE A 327 23.12 -12.54 -27.26
CA PHE A 327 22.69 -11.28 -26.63
C PHE A 327 22.01 -10.30 -27.62
N ASP A 328 22.50 -10.22 -28.84
CA ASP A 328 21.97 -9.34 -29.88
C ASP A 328 20.54 -9.71 -30.28
N LYS A 329 20.23 -11.01 -30.36
CA LYS A 329 18.86 -11.49 -30.60
C LYS A 329 17.95 -11.11 -29.42
N ILE A 330 18.38 -11.37 -28.19
CA ILE A 330 17.60 -11.01 -26.98
C ILE A 330 17.36 -9.51 -26.93
N ASN A 331 18.39 -8.70 -27.20
CA ASN A 331 18.27 -7.25 -27.24
C ASN A 331 17.21 -6.78 -28.25
N ILE A 332 17.23 -7.36 -29.49
CA ILE A 332 16.27 -7.01 -30.55
C ILE A 332 14.85 -7.43 -30.15
N ASP A 333 14.69 -8.64 -29.62
CA ASP A 333 13.39 -9.17 -29.21
C ASP A 333 12.77 -8.28 -28.10
N VAL A 334 13.54 -7.93 -27.05
CA VAL A 334 13.08 -7.06 -25.96
C VAL A 334 12.86 -5.63 -26.46
N PHE A 335 13.73 -5.13 -27.33
CA PHE A 335 13.56 -3.80 -27.93
C PHE A 335 12.23 -3.70 -28.69
N ASN A 336 11.91 -4.68 -29.53
CA ASN A 336 10.67 -4.70 -30.28
C ASN A 336 9.45 -4.90 -29.37
N ASP A 337 9.58 -5.76 -28.34
CA ASP A 337 8.51 -6.01 -27.38
C ASP A 337 8.10 -4.71 -26.65
N LEU A 338 9.05 -3.94 -26.16
CA LEU A 338 8.79 -2.64 -25.55
C LEU A 338 8.23 -1.62 -26.57
N GLN A 339 8.73 -1.64 -27.82
CA GLN A 339 8.21 -0.75 -28.88
C GLN A 339 6.73 -0.99 -29.12
N HIS A 340 6.30 -2.25 -29.07
CA HIS A 340 4.91 -2.65 -29.31
C HIS A 340 3.97 -2.27 -28.15
N THR A 341 4.49 -1.96 -26.95
CA THR A 341 3.66 -1.43 -25.85
C THR A 341 3.28 0.03 -26.06
N ILE A 342 4.08 0.81 -26.80
CA ILE A 342 3.89 2.25 -26.94
C ILE A 342 2.77 2.54 -27.93
N THR A 343 1.76 3.30 -27.50
CA THR A 343 0.66 3.71 -28.36
C THR A 343 0.13 5.10 -28.02
N GLY A 344 -0.09 5.93 -29.03
CA GLY A 344 -0.86 7.17 -28.90
C GLY A 344 -2.37 6.95 -28.98
N TRP A 345 -2.84 5.69 -29.12
CA TRP A 345 -4.24 5.35 -29.33
C TRP A 345 -4.66 4.25 -28.33
N PRO A 346 -4.95 4.59 -27.07
CA PRO A 346 -5.29 3.61 -26.03
C PRO A 346 -6.61 2.86 -26.31
N GLY A 347 -7.48 3.40 -27.17
CA GLY A 347 -8.69 2.72 -27.67
C GLY A 347 -8.52 1.99 -29.01
N GLY A 348 -7.31 2.03 -29.59
CA GLY A 348 -7.03 1.50 -30.94
C GLY A 348 -7.23 2.55 -32.05
N LYS A 349 -6.32 2.58 -33.01
CA LYS A 349 -6.33 3.55 -34.11
C LYS A 349 -7.16 3.00 -35.29
N PRO A 350 -8.25 3.69 -35.71
CA PRO A 350 -9.03 3.27 -36.87
C PRO A 350 -8.17 3.14 -38.13
N ASP A 351 -8.53 2.16 -38.98
CA ASP A 351 -7.92 1.93 -40.30
C ASP A 351 -6.39 1.74 -40.28
N ALA A 352 -5.84 1.32 -39.16
CA ALA A 352 -4.41 1.02 -39.00
C ALA A 352 -4.19 -0.49 -38.84
N ASP A 353 -2.99 -0.96 -39.25
CA ASP A 353 -2.51 -2.28 -38.84
C ASP A 353 -2.34 -2.33 -37.34
N ASP A 354 -3.09 -3.20 -36.68
CA ASP A 354 -3.09 -3.37 -35.21
C ASP A 354 -2.42 -4.69 -34.75
N SER A 355 -1.86 -5.47 -35.68
CA SER A 355 -1.25 -6.79 -35.43
C SER A 355 -0.14 -6.76 -34.36
N GLN A 356 0.52 -5.61 -34.19
CA GLN A 356 1.59 -5.39 -33.22
C GLN A 356 1.26 -4.28 -32.19
N ARG A 357 -0.02 -3.95 -32.02
CA ARG A 357 -0.46 -2.91 -31.09
C ARG A 357 -1.08 -3.50 -29.84
N PRO A 358 -1.02 -2.81 -28.68
CA PRO A 358 -1.64 -3.27 -27.44
C PRO A 358 -3.16 -3.45 -27.55
N VAL A 359 -3.80 -2.63 -28.39
CA VAL A 359 -5.26 -2.57 -28.53
C VAL A 359 -5.66 -2.59 -30.00
N SER A 360 -6.59 -3.48 -30.35
CA SER A 360 -7.22 -3.50 -31.68
C SER A 360 -8.09 -2.26 -31.88
N ALA A 361 -8.14 -1.81 -33.15
CA ALA A 361 -9.01 -0.70 -33.53
C ALA A 361 -10.51 -1.07 -33.54
N LYS A 362 -10.86 -2.34 -33.47
CA LYS A 362 -12.26 -2.80 -33.54
C LYS A 362 -12.75 -3.30 -32.17
N PRO A 363 -14.02 -2.97 -31.82
CA PRO A 363 -14.91 -2.01 -32.49
C PRO A 363 -14.43 -0.56 -32.36
N PHE A 364 -14.94 0.34 -33.22
CA PHE A 364 -14.70 1.77 -33.12
C PHE A 364 -16.01 2.54 -33.39
N PRO A 365 -16.40 3.52 -32.52
CA PRO A 365 -15.81 3.82 -31.24
C PRO A 365 -16.00 2.69 -30.23
N LYS A 366 -15.12 2.61 -29.22
CA LYS A 366 -15.27 1.70 -28.07
C LYS A 366 -16.12 2.32 -26.97
N THR A 367 -16.82 1.47 -26.23
CA THR A 367 -17.33 1.84 -24.91
C THR A 367 -16.25 1.52 -23.87
N VAL A 368 -15.82 2.54 -23.14
CA VAL A 368 -14.78 2.45 -22.11
C VAL A 368 -15.37 2.76 -20.76
N LEU A 369 -15.11 1.93 -19.76
CA LEU A 369 -15.50 2.16 -18.37
C LEU A 369 -14.24 2.31 -17.50
N ILE A 370 -14.12 3.44 -16.83
CA ILE A 370 -13.05 3.72 -15.88
C ILE A 370 -13.64 3.63 -14.47
N PHE A 371 -13.20 2.66 -13.67
CA PHE A 371 -13.50 2.61 -12.24
C PHE A 371 -12.49 3.46 -11.49
N SER A 372 -12.98 4.35 -10.64
CA SER A 372 -12.19 5.23 -9.77
C SER A 372 -12.60 4.96 -8.32
N PRO A 373 -11.72 4.36 -7.50
CA PRO A 373 -12.04 4.06 -6.09
C PRO A 373 -12.53 5.27 -5.32
N HIS A 374 -11.84 6.41 -5.44
CA HIS A 374 -12.28 7.71 -4.92
C HIS A 374 -12.49 8.72 -6.05
N PRO A 375 -13.23 9.82 -5.80
CA PRO A 375 -13.44 10.86 -6.80
C PRO A 375 -12.19 11.72 -7.04
N ASP A 376 -11.17 11.19 -7.73
CA ASP A 376 -9.91 11.83 -8.18
C ASP A 376 -8.90 10.81 -8.72
N ASP A 377 -9.02 9.53 -8.37
CA ASP A 377 -8.03 8.49 -8.75
C ASP A 377 -7.89 8.33 -10.28
N ASP A 378 -8.97 8.52 -11.01
CA ASP A 378 -9.01 8.49 -12.48
C ASP A 378 -8.10 9.56 -13.11
N VAL A 379 -8.25 10.81 -12.69
CA VAL A 379 -7.45 11.93 -13.24
C VAL A 379 -6.01 11.91 -12.73
N ILE A 380 -5.77 11.54 -11.48
CA ILE A 380 -4.44 11.42 -10.89
C ILE A 380 -3.65 10.30 -11.57
N SER A 381 -4.27 9.14 -11.74
CA SER A 381 -3.59 7.91 -12.16
C SER A 381 -3.45 7.80 -13.68
N MET A 382 -4.51 8.09 -14.44
CA MET A 382 -4.55 7.88 -15.88
C MET A 382 -5.19 9.04 -16.67
N GLY A 383 -5.14 10.26 -16.13
CA GLY A 383 -5.79 11.43 -16.70
C GLY A 383 -5.41 11.72 -18.15
N GLY A 384 -4.15 11.52 -18.55
CA GLY A 384 -3.71 11.69 -19.94
C GLY A 384 -4.28 10.63 -20.87
N THR A 385 -4.32 9.38 -20.46
CA THR A 385 -4.97 8.29 -21.20
C THR A 385 -6.48 8.55 -21.32
N PHE A 386 -7.09 9.03 -20.26
CA PHE A 386 -8.50 9.41 -20.22
C PHE A 386 -8.81 10.52 -21.22
N ILE A 387 -8.06 11.63 -21.22
CA ILE A 387 -8.15 12.73 -22.20
C ILE A 387 -8.12 12.18 -23.62
N ARG A 388 -7.15 11.31 -23.93
CA ARG A 388 -7.02 10.73 -25.28
C ARG A 388 -8.21 9.88 -25.68
N LEU A 389 -8.72 9.05 -24.80
CA LEU A 389 -9.91 8.24 -25.08
C LEU A 389 -11.11 9.12 -25.44
N VAL A 390 -11.32 10.21 -24.70
CA VAL A 390 -12.40 11.17 -24.98
C VAL A 390 -12.17 11.92 -26.30
N HIS A 391 -10.98 12.50 -26.50
CA HIS A 391 -10.65 13.29 -27.69
C HIS A 391 -10.61 12.44 -28.96
N GLN A 392 -10.37 11.13 -28.86
CA GLN A 392 -10.42 10.18 -29.98
C GLN A 392 -11.83 9.68 -30.29
N GLY A 393 -12.84 10.17 -29.57
CA GLY A 393 -14.25 9.93 -29.87
C GLY A 393 -14.80 8.61 -29.33
N HIS A 394 -14.15 7.99 -28.36
CA HIS A 394 -14.68 6.82 -27.66
C HIS A 394 -15.81 7.22 -26.69
N ASN A 395 -16.75 6.29 -26.44
CA ASN A 395 -17.81 6.46 -25.47
C ASN A 395 -17.26 6.12 -24.08
N VAL A 396 -16.70 7.14 -23.39
CA VAL A 396 -16.03 6.97 -22.10
C VAL A 396 -17.01 7.22 -20.96
N HIS A 397 -17.06 6.29 -20.01
CA HIS A 397 -17.80 6.38 -18.77
C HIS A 397 -16.84 6.28 -17.60
N VAL A 398 -17.09 7.09 -16.54
CA VAL A 398 -16.39 7.02 -15.27
C VAL A 398 -17.35 6.56 -14.17
N ALA A 399 -16.89 5.66 -13.31
CA ALA A 399 -17.64 5.15 -12.17
C ALA A 399 -16.83 5.35 -10.88
N TYR A 400 -17.23 6.33 -10.08
CA TYR A 400 -16.70 6.57 -8.76
C TYR A 400 -17.30 5.58 -7.77
N GLU A 401 -16.46 4.71 -7.22
CA GLU A 401 -16.92 3.55 -6.44
C GLU A 401 -17.34 3.94 -5.03
N THR A 402 -16.64 4.93 -4.42
CA THR A 402 -16.93 5.43 -3.08
C THR A 402 -17.19 6.93 -3.06
N SER A 403 -17.76 7.43 -1.97
CA SER A 403 -18.03 8.87 -1.80
C SER A 403 -16.77 9.71 -1.56
N GLY A 404 -15.71 9.11 -0.98
CA GLY A 404 -14.51 9.84 -0.57
C GLY A 404 -14.74 10.90 0.51
N ASP A 405 -15.89 10.87 1.18
CA ASP A 405 -16.40 11.90 2.09
C ASP A 405 -15.52 12.12 3.33
N LEU A 406 -14.92 11.06 3.87
CA LEU A 406 -14.03 11.14 5.04
C LEU A 406 -12.75 11.95 4.81
N ALA A 407 -12.38 12.17 3.55
CA ALA A 407 -11.18 12.93 3.18
C ALA A 407 -11.44 14.44 3.06
N VAL A 408 -12.66 14.92 3.29
CA VAL A 408 -12.99 16.35 3.24
C VAL A 408 -12.93 16.95 4.65
N HIS A 409 -12.15 18.03 4.81
CA HIS A 409 -12.04 18.74 6.07
C HIS A 409 -13.26 19.60 6.37
N ASP A 410 -13.50 19.86 7.66
CA ASP A 410 -14.69 20.60 8.12
C ASP A 410 -14.66 22.06 7.69
N ASP A 411 -13.49 22.68 7.59
CA ASP A 411 -13.33 24.06 7.10
C ASP A 411 -13.71 24.19 5.62
N VAL A 412 -13.46 23.17 4.80
CA VAL A 412 -13.92 23.12 3.40
C VAL A 412 -15.45 23.08 3.34
N VAL A 413 -16.08 22.30 4.24
CA VAL A 413 -17.56 22.30 4.36
C VAL A 413 -18.06 23.68 4.71
N LEU A 414 -17.47 24.33 5.74
CA LEU A 414 -17.88 25.68 6.16
C LEU A 414 -17.73 26.69 5.03
N GLN A 415 -16.64 26.63 4.26
CA GLN A 415 -16.42 27.50 3.10
C GLN A 415 -17.52 27.35 2.05
N HIS A 416 -17.91 26.13 1.71
CA HIS A 416 -18.98 25.88 0.73
C HIS A 416 -20.35 26.30 1.25
N MET A 417 -20.62 26.02 2.52
CA MET A 417 -21.90 26.41 3.16
C MET A 417 -22.02 27.91 3.31
N ASP A 418 -20.96 28.64 3.64
CA ASP A 418 -20.94 30.10 3.69
C ASP A 418 -21.25 30.71 2.31
N ALA A 419 -20.59 30.23 1.25
CA ALA A 419 -20.88 30.68 -0.10
C ALA A 419 -22.35 30.42 -0.51
N ALA A 420 -22.87 29.24 -0.19
CA ALA A 420 -24.28 28.91 -0.47
C ALA A 420 -25.27 29.83 0.33
N HIS A 421 -24.95 30.12 1.59
CA HIS A 421 -25.70 31.02 2.44
C HIS A 421 -25.72 32.44 1.86
N GLN A 422 -24.55 32.99 1.48
CA GLN A 422 -24.46 34.35 0.90
C GLN A 422 -25.21 34.47 -0.43
N LEU A 423 -25.35 33.38 -1.18
CA LEU A 423 -26.14 33.34 -2.41
C LEU A 423 -27.64 33.10 -2.18
N GLY A 424 -28.06 32.91 -0.93
CA GLY A 424 -29.45 32.67 -0.55
C GLY A 424 -29.96 31.25 -0.86
N PHE A 425 -29.06 30.27 -1.06
CA PHE A 425 -29.42 28.88 -1.33
C PHE A 425 -29.44 27.99 -0.09
N ALA A 426 -28.87 28.42 1.03
CA ALA A 426 -28.84 27.63 2.26
C ALA A 426 -29.02 28.52 3.52
N ASP A 427 -30.04 28.22 4.30
CA ASP A 427 -30.27 28.85 5.63
C ASP A 427 -29.63 28.03 6.76
N GLU A 428 -28.85 27.00 6.43
CA GLU A 428 -28.39 25.97 7.36
C GLU A 428 -26.94 26.16 7.84
N PHE A 429 -26.28 27.26 7.49
CA PHE A 429 -24.87 27.48 7.83
C PHE A 429 -24.61 27.36 9.34
N ASP A 430 -25.40 28.09 10.17
CA ASP A 430 -25.21 28.06 11.63
C ASP A 430 -25.49 26.68 12.22
N ARG A 431 -26.44 25.93 11.65
CA ARG A 431 -26.75 24.57 12.07
C ARG A 431 -25.63 23.61 11.76
N ILE A 432 -25.05 23.65 10.55
CA ILE A 432 -23.91 22.81 10.17
C ILE A 432 -22.68 23.16 10.99
N LYS A 433 -22.46 24.46 11.24
CA LYS A 433 -21.38 24.91 12.11
C LYS A 433 -21.53 24.36 13.52
N ALA A 434 -22.75 24.39 14.09
CA ALA A 434 -23.03 23.82 15.42
C ALA A 434 -22.79 22.30 15.46
N ILE A 435 -23.11 21.56 14.38
CA ILE A 435 -22.79 20.12 14.26
C ILE A 435 -21.27 19.91 14.31
N ILE A 436 -20.50 20.68 13.54
CA ILE A 436 -19.04 20.61 13.51
C ILE A 436 -18.45 20.93 14.90
N ASP A 437 -18.90 22.01 15.53
CA ASP A 437 -18.42 22.46 16.84
C ASP A 437 -18.76 21.45 17.98
N SER A 438 -19.79 20.61 17.79
CA SER A 438 -20.22 19.61 18.77
C SER A 438 -19.53 18.25 18.63
N LYS A 439 -18.72 18.05 17.59
CA LYS A 439 -18.01 16.78 17.35
C LYS A 439 -17.06 16.44 18.49
N LYS A 440 -17.05 15.18 18.88
CA LYS A 440 -16.09 14.66 19.86
C LYS A 440 -15.08 13.76 19.20
N PRO A 441 -13.80 13.83 19.63
CA PRO A 441 -12.79 12.90 19.18
C PRO A 441 -13.23 11.44 19.41
N GLY A 442 -13.20 10.61 18.36
CA GLY A 442 -13.52 9.18 18.45
C GLY A 442 -14.96 8.81 18.10
N GLU A 443 -15.86 9.76 17.95
CA GLU A 443 -17.20 9.48 17.47
C GLU A 443 -17.24 9.43 15.94
N PRO A 444 -18.11 8.59 15.34
CA PRO A 444 -18.34 8.61 13.89
C PRO A 444 -18.79 9.99 13.40
N GLU A 445 -18.40 10.36 12.20
CA GLU A 445 -18.87 11.59 11.56
C GLU A 445 -20.41 11.61 11.46
N PRO A 446 -21.06 12.74 11.75
CA PRO A 446 -22.50 12.89 11.57
C PRO A 446 -22.91 12.65 10.10
N LYS A 447 -23.95 11.84 9.86
CA LYS A 447 -24.42 11.48 8.51
C LYS A 447 -24.70 12.68 7.61
N GLU A 448 -25.21 13.74 8.19
CA GLU A 448 -25.51 14.98 7.48
C GLU A 448 -24.23 15.67 6.99
N LEU A 449 -23.20 15.71 7.83
CA LEU A 449 -21.90 16.25 7.47
C LEU A 449 -21.24 15.41 6.37
N LEU A 450 -21.32 14.06 6.46
CA LEU A 450 -20.85 13.16 5.42
C LEU A 450 -21.58 13.37 4.08
N ALA A 451 -22.89 13.61 4.12
CA ALA A 451 -23.67 13.90 2.90
C ALA A 451 -23.17 15.16 2.17
N ILE A 452 -22.83 16.22 2.93
CA ILE A 452 -22.25 17.45 2.37
C ILE A 452 -20.84 17.21 1.83
N LYS A 453 -19.99 16.54 2.61
CA LYS A 453 -18.63 16.17 2.21
C LYS A 453 -18.63 15.35 0.91
N GLY A 454 -19.50 14.35 0.82
CA GLY A 454 -19.68 13.57 -0.41
C GLY A 454 -20.23 14.38 -1.59
N ALA A 455 -21.11 15.38 -1.33
CA ALA A 455 -21.60 16.27 -2.38
C ALA A 455 -20.48 17.16 -2.94
N ILE A 456 -19.58 17.66 -2.08
CA ILE A 456 -18.40 18.43 -2.49
C ILE A 456 -17.53 17.57 -3.41
N ARG A 457 -17.16 16.36 -3.01
CA ARG A 457 -16.36 15.43 -3.81
C ARG A 457 -17.00 15.13 -5.19
N ARG A 458 -18.31 14.87 -5.21
CA ARG A 458 -19.03 14.66 -6.48
C ARG A 458 -19.05 15.89 -7.38
N SER A 459 -19.14 17.09 -6.80
CA SER A 459 -19.08 18.34 -7.58
C SER A 459 -17.72 18.55 -8.21
N GLU A 460 -16.66 18.27 -7.47
CA GLU A 460 -15.27 18.35 -7.93
C GLU A 460 -15.00 17.36 -9.06
N ALA A 461 -15.39 16.09 -8.90
CA ALA A 461 -15.25 15.05 -9.92
C ALA A 461 -15.97 15.43 -11.23
N ARG A 462 -17.24 15.88 -11.14
CA ARG A 462 -17.94 16.39 -12.32
C ARG A 462 -17.24 17.59 -12.98
N GLY A 463 -16.60 18.43 -12.17
CA GLY A 463 -15.82 19.56 -12.67
C GLY A 463 -14.59 19.12 -13.47
N ALA A 464 -13.91 18.07 -13.00
CA ALA A 464 -12.78 17.45 -13.69
C ALA A 464 -13.23 16.77 -14.99
N ASP A 465 -14.27 15.94 -14.95
CA ASP A 465 -14.81 15.23 -16.11
C ASP A 465 -15.28 16.17 -17.21
N ARG A 466 -15.99 17.25 -16.84
CA ARG A 466 -16.41 18.30 -17.81
C ARG A 466 -15.21 18.97 -18.47
N SER A 467 -14.08 19.13 -17.78
CA SER A 467 -12.90 19.73 -18.38
C SER A 467 -12.31 18.87 -19.50
N PHE A 468 -12.54 17.56 -19.48
CA PHE A 468 -12.17 16.62 -20.55
C PHE A 468 -13.25 16.50 -21.64
N GLY A 469 -14.40 17.16 -21.48
CA GLY A 469 -15.50 17.13 -22.45
C GLY A 469 -16.52 16.01 -22.22
N LEU A 470 -16.50 15.33 -21.08
CA LEU A 470 -17.52 14.34 -20.74
C LEU A 470 -18.86 15.00 -20.46
N ASN A 471 -19.94 14.30 -20.85
CA ASN A 471 -21.29 14.63 -20.42
C ASN A 471 -21.55 14.05 -19.03
N ASP A 472 -21.49 14.89 -18.00
CA ASP A 472 -21.61 14.50 -16.60
C ASP A 472 -22.99 13.93 -16.20
N ASN A 473 -24.02 14.12 -17.02
CA ASN A 473 -25.35 13.55 -16.78
C ASN A 473 -25.49 12.09 -17.26
N THR A 474 -24.73 11.68 -18.24
CA THR A 474 -24.86 10.36 -18.87
C THR A 474 -23.65 9.46 -18.68
N ASN A 475 -22.46 10.04 -18.55
CA ASN A 475 -21.19 9.32 -18.58
C ASN A 475 -20.50 9.25 -17.23
N VAL A 476 -21.00 9.97 -16.22
CA VAL A 476 -20.44 9.98 -14.85
C VAL A 476 -21.38 9.25 -13.89
N HIS A 477 -20.86 8.25 -13.18
CA HIS A 477 -21.63 7.39 -12.30
C HIS A 477 -21.04 7.43 -10.88
N PHE A 478 -21.89 7.60 -9.85
CA PHE A 478 -21.49 7.53 -8.45
C PHE A 478 -22.15 6.29 -7.83
N LEU A 479 -21.35 5.28 -7.50
CA LEU A 479 -21.84 3.98 -7.05
C LEU A 479 -22.15 3.95 -5.56
N ASN A 480 -21.41 4.73 -4.75
CA ASN A 480 -21.54 4.78 -3.29
C ASN A 480 -21.63 3.37 -2.69
N LEU A 481 -20.61 2.54 -2.94
CA LEU A 481 -20.59 1.14 -2.53
C LEU A 481 -20.78 0.99 -1.02
N PRO A 482 -21.74 0.16 -0.56
CA PRO A 482 -22.11 0.02 0.84
C PRO A 482 -20.97 -0.29 1.81
N PHE A 483 -19.95 -1.02 1.36
CA PHE A 483 -18.80 -1.35 2.22
C PHE A 483 -18.07 -0.10 2.73
N TYR A 484 -18.07 0.98 1.95
CA TYR A 484 -17.39 2.23 2.29
C TYR A 484 -18.24 3.13 3.18
N GLU A 485 -19.53 3.18 2.96
CA GLU A 485 -20.49 4.10 3.59
C GLU A 485 -20.77 3.77 5.07
N SER A 486 -19.69 3.47 5.82
CA SER A 486 -19.77 3.09 7.24
C SER A 486 -19.86 4.29 8.21
N GLY A 487 -19.58 5.50 7.72
CA GLY A 487 -19.47 6.72 8.53
C GLY A 487 -18.21 6.80 9.41
N GLY A 488 -17.27 5.88 9.25
CA GLY A 488 -16.02 5.84 10.00
C GLY A 488 -14.85 5.33 9.19
N VAL A 489 -13.65 5.47 9.74
CA VAL A 489 -12.40 5.01 9.11
C VAL A 489 -12.41 3.49 8.88
N LYS A 490 -13.04 2.72 9.78
CA LYS A 490 -13.16 1.27 9.64
C LYS A 490 -14.26 0.93 8.64
N LYS A 491 -13.87 0.36 7.51
CA LYS A 491 -14.79 -0.08 6.45
C LYS A 491 -15.53 -1.35 6.83
N LEU A 492 -16.71 -1.53 6.22
CA LEU A 492 -17.48 -2.77 6.34
C LEU A 492 -16.89 -3.85 5.42
N PRO A 493 -17.13 -5.14 5.71
CA PRO A 493 -16.82 -6.19 4.75
C PRO A 493 -17.61 -6.00 3.45
N ARG A 494 -16.97 -6.23 2.30
CA ARG A 494 -17.63 -6.28 0.99
C ARG A 494 -18.72 -7.36 0.99
N THR A 495 -19.87 -7.05 0.40
CA THR A 495 -21.04 -7.92 0.32
C THR A 495 -21.55 -8.07 -1.12
N GLN A 496 -22.53 -8.96 -1.33
CA GLN A 496 -23.17 -9.12 -2.65
C GLN A 496 -23.86 -7.81 -3.12
N ALA A 497 -24.31 -6.96 -2.20
CA ALA A 497 -24.93 -5.68 -2.57
C ALA A 497 -23.94 -4.75 -3.31
N ASP A 498 -22.67 -4.75 -2.91
CA ASP A 498 -21.61 -4.01 -3.61
C ASP A 498 -21.41 -4.55 -5.04
N LEU A 499 -21.36 -5.87 -5.19
CA LEU A 499 -21.18 -6.54 -6.48
C LEU A 499 -22.39 -6.31 -7.42
N ASP A 500 -23.61 -6.34 -6.90
CA ASP A 500 -24.82 -6.16 -7.72
C ASP A 500 -24.91 -4.75 -8.32
N ILE A 501 -24.44 -3.72 -7.58
CA ILE A 501 -24.33 -2.34 -8.08
C ILE A 501 -23.35 -2.29 -9.26
N ILE A 502 -22.16 -2.85 -9.09
CA ILE A 502 -21.12 -2.87 -10.15
C ILE A 502 -21.60 -3.67 -11.36
N LYS A 503 -22.16 -4.87 -11.14
CA LYS A 503 -22.71 -5.72 -12.20
C LYS A 503 -23.80 -5.01 -13.01
N ALA A 504 -24.71 -4.30 -12.34
CA ALA A 504 -25.77 -3.57 -13.01
C ALA A 504 -25.22 -2.52 -13.99
N LEU A 505 -24.17 -1.80 -13.59
CA LEU A 505 -23.51 -0.81 -14.45
C LEU A 505 -22.79 -1.49 -15.63
N ILE A 506 -22.00 -2.53 -15.37
CA ILE A 506 -21.26 -3.26 -16.40
C ILE A 506 -22.24 -3.87 -17.44
N LYS A 507 -23.35 -4.49 -16.97
CA LYS A 507 -24.41 -5.03 -17.86
C LYS A 507 -25.07 -3.95 -18.72
N LYS A 508 -25.31 -2.78 -18.14
CA LYS A 508 -25.92 -1.64 -18.84
C LYS A 508 -25.02 -1.12 -19.95
N LEU A 509 -23.72 -0.97 -19.68
CA LEU A 509 -22.78 -0.33 -20.61
C LEU A 509 -22.17 -1.32 -21.61
N LYS A 510 -21.97 -2.57 -21.22
CA LYS A 510 -21.26 -3.62 -22.01
C LYS A 510 -19.92 -3.09 -22.56
N PRO A 511 -18.99 -2.67 -21.69
CA PRO A 511 -17.78 -2.00 -22.11
C PRO A 511 -16.84 -2.94 -22.88
N ASP A 512 -16.18 -2.39 -23.91
CA ASP A 512 -15.10 -3.06 -24.65
C ASP A 512 -13.78 -3.01 -23.84
N GLN A 513 -13.62 -1.97 -23.02
CA GLN A 513 -12.46 -1.80 -22.14
C GLN A 513 -12.91 -1.35 -20.76
N ILE A 514 -12.30 -1.94 -19.73
CA ILE A 514 -12.46 -1.55 -18.34
C ILE A 514 -11.07 -1.18 -17.80
N PHE A 515 -10.96 0.00 -17.22
CA PHE A 515 -9.76 0.42 -16.48
C PHE A 515 -10.10 0.45 -14.98
N MET A 516 -9.22 -0.09 -14.13
CA MET A 516 -9.40 -0.09 -12.68
C MET A 516 -8.08 0.05 -11.95
N ALA A 517 -8.12 0.43 -10.67
CA ALA A 517 -6.94 0.62 -9.86
C ALA A 517 -6.18 -0.70 -9.62
N GLY A 518 -4.89 -0.70 -9.89
CA GLY A 518 -3.98 -1.80 -9.61
C GLY A 518 -3.18 -1.64 -8.31
N ASP A 519 -3.53 -0.67 -7.47
CA ASP A 519 -2.90 -0.40 -6.18
C ASP A 519 -3.41 -1.37 -5.11
N LEU A 520 -3.07 -2.64 -5.25
CA LEU A 520 -3.54 -3.71 -4.35
C LEU A 520 -2.92 -3.63 -2.94
N ALA A 521 -1.88 -2.84 -2.77
CA ALA A 521 -1.20 -2.59 -1.52
C ALA A 521 -1.60 -1.26 -0.86
N ASP A 522 -2.71 -0.64 -1.30
CA ASP A 522 -3.22 0.60 -0.74
C ASP A 522 -3.32 0.53 0.80
N PRO A 523 -2.70 1.48 1.54
CA PRO A 523 -2.69 1.48 3.01
C PRO A 523 -4.08 1.55 3.64
N HIS A 524 -5.06 2.09 2.93
CA HIS A 524 -6.45 2.18 3.36
C HIS A 524 -7.27 0.94 3.00
N GLY A 525 -6.77 0.10 2.11
CA GLY A 525 -7.43 -1.09 1.61
C GLY A 525 -8.63 -0.82 0.68
N THR A 526 -8.97 0.45 0.43
CA THR A 526 -10.14 0.83 -0.39
C THR A 526 -9.94 0.44 -1.84
N HIS A 527 -8.79 0.77 -2.45
CA HIS A 527 -8.48 0.43 -3.84
C HIS A 527 -8.53 -1.08 -4.07
N ARG A 528 -7.94 -1.86 -3.16
CA ARG A 528 -8.01 -3.33 -3.23
C ARG A 528 -9.44 -3.84 -3.21
N VAL A 529 -10.26 -3.37 -2.24
CA VAL A 529 -11.65 -3.83 -2.10
C VAL A 529 -12.47 -3.47 -3.34
N CYS A 530 -12.30 -2.27 -3.89
CA CYS A 530 -12.93 -1.82 -5.12
C CYS A 530 -12.55 -2.70 -6.31
N THR A 531 -11.26 -2.90 -6.55
CA THR A 531 -10.75 -3.75 -7.63
C THR A 531 -11.22 -5.19 -7.50
N GLU A 532 -11.15 -5.77 -6.31
CA GLU A 532 -11.65 -7.13 -6.06
C GLU A 532 -13.17 -7.23 -6.29
N ALA A 533 -13.94 -6.21 -5.91
CA ALA A 533 -15.38 -6.16 -6.17
C ALA A 533 -15.68 -6.11 -7.67
N ALA A 534 -14.96 -5.28 -8.42
CA ALA A 534 -15.12 -5.18 -9.87
C ALA A 534 -14.74 -6.51 -10.59
N LEU A 535 -13.62 -7.13 -10.20
CA LEU A 535 -13.18 -8.42 -10.76
C LEU A 535 -14.16 -9.55 -10.43
N GLU A 536 -14.62 -9.67 -9.18
CA GLU A 536 -15.61 -10.67 -8.80
C GLU A 536 -16.96 -10.45 -9.53
N SER A 537 -17.33 -9.19 -9.77
CA SER A 537 -18.51 -8.86 -10.58
C SER A 537 -18.36 -9.33 -12.03
N ILE A 538 -17.18 -9.17 -12.62
CA ILE A 538 -16.86 -9.67 -13.97
C ILE A 538 -16.95 -11.20 -14.01
N GLU A 539 -16.37 -11.90 -13.02
CA GLU A 539 -16.43 -13.36 -12.97
C GLU A 539 -17.87 -13.87 -12.79
N GLN A 540 -18.69 -13.24 -11.93
CA GLN A 540 -20.11 -13.58 -11.81
C GLN A 540 -20.86 -13.37 -13.13
N LEU A 541 -20.54 -12.33 -13.91
CA LEU A 541 -21.16 -12.11 -15.23
C LEU A 541 -20.76 -13.20 -16.23
N LYS A 542 -19.55 -13.72 -16.19
CA LYS A 542 -19.12 -14.88 -17.00
C LYS A 542 -19.89 -16.14 -16.59
N GLU A 543 -20.02 -16.39 -15.29
CA GLU A 543 -20.79 -17.52 -14.73
C GLU A 543 -22.30 -17.44 -15.07
N GLU A 544 -22.86 -16.23 -15.15
CA GLU A 544 -24.23 -15.97 -15.62
C GLU A 544 -24.41 -16.18 -17.13
N GLY A 545 -23.35 -16.42 -17.88
CA GLY A 545 -23.37 -16.71 -19.32
C GLY A 545 -23.41 -15.47 -20.23
N GLU A 546 -22.98 -14.32 -19.73
CA GLU A 546 -22.87 -13.07 -20.49
C GLU A 546 -21.65 -13.12 -21.45
N LYS A 547 -21.79 -13.75 -22.61
CA LYS A 547 -20.69 -14.03 -23.55
C LYS A 547 -19.91 -12.80 -24.04
N TRP A 548 -20.54 -11.62 -24.07
CA TRP A 548 -19.87 -10.39 -24.52
C TRP A 548 -18.70 -10.00 -23.62
N ILE A 549 -18.74 -10.35 -22.32
CA ILE A 549 -17.70 -10.02 -21.34
C ILE A 549 -16.35 -10.71 -21.65
N GLU A 550 -16.36 -11.82 -22.39
CA GLU A 550 -15.14 -12.52 -22.82
C GLU A 550 -14.28 -11.68 -23.79
N ASN A 551 -14.89 -10.69 -24.45
CA ASN A 551 -14.20 -9.76 -25.35
C ASN A 551 -13.82 -8.45 -24.67
N THR A 552 -14.18 -8.25 -23.41
CA THR A 552 -13.84 -7.05 -22.64
C THR A 552 -12.40 -7.11 -22.16
N HIS A 553 -11.59 -6.12 -22.51
CA HIS A 553 -10.22 -5.99 -22.01
C HIS A 553 -10.20 -5.27 -20.68
N VAL A 554 -9.54 -5.85 -19.69
CA VAL A 554 -9.37 -5.27 -18.36
C VAL A 554 -7.94 -4.80 -18.20
N TRP A 555 -7.80 -3.51 -17.84
CA TRP A 555 -6.53 -2.81 -17.67
C TRP A 555 -6.39 -2.32 -16.22
N LEU A 556 -5.19 -2.46 -15.67
CA LEU A 556 -4.87 -1.98 -14.34
C LEU A 556 -3.93 -0.77 -14.43
N TYR A 557 -4.38 0.38 -13.93
CA TYR A 557 -3.54 1.56 -13.73
C TYR A 557 -3.00 1.62 -12.30
N ARG A 558 -1.99 2.46 -12.02
CA ARG A 558 -1.51 2.72 -10.66
C ARG A 558 -1.70 4.18 -10.25
N GLY A 559 -1.73 4.42 -8.93
CA GLY A 559 -1.99 5.72 -8.32
C GLY A 559 -0.80 6.68 -8.32
N ALA A 560 -0.90 7.77 -7.57
CA ALA A 560 0.05 8.88 -7.60
C ALA A 560 1.45 8.56 -7.05
N TRP A 561 1.60 7.51 -6.25
CA TRP A 561 2.85 7.20 -5.55
C TRP A 561 3.65 6.04 -6.11
N MET A 562 3.03 5.20 -6.92
CA MET A 562 3.69 4.02 -7.47
C MET A 562 3.40 3.88 -8.96
N GLU A 563 4.33 3.28 -9.70
CA GLU A 563 4.13 2.94 -11.12
C GLU A 563 4.47 1.46 -11.36
N TRP A 564 3.98 0.93 -12.47
CA TRP A 564 4.33 -0.42 -12.90
C TRP A 564 5.78 -0.50 -13.35
N GLU A 565 6.48 -1.58 -12.97
CA GLU A 565 7.79 -1.89 -13.55
C GLU A 565 7.69 -1.97 -15.08
N ILE A 566 8.59 -1.30 -15.79
CA ILE A 566 8.59 -1.26 -17.26
C ILE A 566 8.61 -2.66 -17.88
N GLY A 567 9.28 -3.61 -17.24
CA GLY A 567 9.29 -5.02 -17.63
C GLY A 567 7.91 -5.66 -17.71
N ARG A 568 6.92 -5.17 -16.96
CA ARG A 568 5.57 -5.74 -16.89
C ARG A 568 4.54 -5.04 -17.77
N VAL A 569 4.82 -3.82 -18.24
CA VAL A 569 3.88 -2.95 -18.96
C VAL A 569 3.35 -3.61 -20.22
N ASP A 570 2.03 -3.52 -20.44
CA ASP A 570 1.38 -3.98 -21.66
C ASP A 570 0.94 -2.84 -22.58
N MET A 571 0.67 -1.65 -22.02
CA MET A 571 0.42 -0.45 -22.82
C MET A 571 1.05 0.76 -22.15
N ALA A 572 1.77 1.55 -22.97
CA ALA A 572 2.42 2.79 -22.59
C ALA A 572 1.88 3.93 -23.48
N VAL A 573 1.30 4.94 -22.86
CA VAL A 573 0.66 6.07 -23.53
C VAL A 573 1.51 7.32 -23.33
N PRO A 574 2.30 7.75 -24.34
CA PRO A 574 3.07 8.99 -24.27
C PRO A 574 2.14 10.20 -24.25
N LEU A 575 2.42 11.19 -23.43
CA LEU A 575 1.66 12.43 -23.30
C LEU A 575 2.44 13.61 -23.89
N SER A 576 1.72 14.50 -24.55
CA SER A 576 2.27 15.81 -24.96
C SER A 576 2.32 16.77 -23.76
N PRO A 577 3.12 17.87 -23.85
CA PRO A 577 3.11 18.93 -22.85
C PRO A 577 1.71 19.49 -22.56
N ASP A 578 0.88 19.67 -23.60
CA ASP A 578 -0.48 20.19 -23.44
C ASP A 578 -1.38 19.22 -22.67
N GLU A 579 -1.29 17.91 -22.93
CA GLU A 579 -2.04 16.89 -22.20
C GLU A 579 -1.62 16.80 -20.73
N VAL A 580 -0.33 17.00 -20.42
CA VAL A 580 0.16 17.07 -19.02
C VAL A 580 -0.45 18.29 -18.31
N VAL A 581 -0.51 19.45 -18.96
CA VAL A 581 -1.15 20.66 -18.41
C VAL A 581 -2.66 20.46 -18.23
N GLU A 582 -3.33 19.88 -19.19
CA GLU A 582 -4.78 19.58 -19.12
C GLU A 582 -5.09 18.63 -17.96
N LYS A 583 -4.33 17.54 -17.81
CA LYS A 583 -4.39 16.63 -16.68
C LYS A 583 -4.21 17.36 -15.35
N ARG A 584 -3.20 18.23 -15.23
CA ARG A 584 -2.94 19.04 -14.03
C ARG A 584 -4.16 19.89 -13.68
N HIS A 585 -4.75 20.56 -14.67
CA HIS A 585 -5.93 21.37 -14.46
C HIS A 585 -7.15 20.56 -14.00
N ALA A 586 -7.30 19.31 -14.45
CA ALA A 586 -8.33 18.42 -13.94
C ALA A 586 -8.08 18.03 -12.47
N ILE A 587 -6.84 17.70 -12.11
CA ILE A 587 -6.47 17.44 -10.70
C ILE A 587 -6.76 18.66 -9.83
N PHE A 588 -6.52 19.87 -10.32
CA PHE A 588 -6.83 21.12 -9.59
C PHE A 588 -8.33 21.35 -9.35
N ARG A 589 -9.24 20.61 -10.02
CA ARG A 589 -10.67 20.70 -9.72
C ARG A 589 -11.03 20.02 -8.40
N HIS A 590 -10.20 19.11 -7.91
CA HIS A 590 -10.37 18.45 -6.62
C HIS A 590 -9.80 19.31 -5.48
N LEU A 591 -10.39 20.48 -5.27
CA LEU A 591 -9.93 21.51 -4.33
C LEU A 591 -9.90 21.02 -2.89
N SER A 592 -10.86 20.15 -2.51
CA SER A 592 -10.93 19.58 -1.15
C SER A 592 -9.76 18.64 -0.84
N GLN A 593 -9.01 18.21 -1.86
CA GLN A 593 -7.83 17.32 -1.75
C GLN A 593 -6.51 18.08 -1.96
N LYS A 594 -6.58 19.35 -2.32
CA LYS A 594 -5.42 20.20 -2.46
C LYS A 594 -4.88 20.58 -1.07
N ASP A 595 -3.58 20.80 -0.97
CA ASP A 595 -2.90 21.22 0.26
C ASP A 595 -3.00 20.24 1.44
N ILE A 596 -3.67 19.09 1.25
CA ILE A 596 -3.84 18.07 2.26
C ILE A 596 -3.21 16.78 1.73
N VAL A 597 -2.16 16.34 2.40
CA VAL A 597 -1.61 15.00 2.16
C VAL A 597 -2.24 14.06 3.19
N PRO A 598 -3.36 13.37 2.88
CA PRO A 598 -4.06 12.50 3.84
C PRO A 598 -3.29 11.22 4.15
N PHE A 599 -2.09 11.03 3.57
CA PHE A 599 -1.36 9.78 3.60
C PHE A 599 -0.14 9.83 4.51
N PRO A 600 0.23 8.68 5.11
CA PRO A 600 1.49 8.55 5.81
C PRO A 600 2.67 8.70 4.83
N GLY A 601 3.68 9.41 5.25
CA GLY A 601 4.89 9.66 4.50
C GLY A 601 5.37 11.10 4.68
N ASP A 602 6.66 11.31 4.52
CA ASP A 602 7.31 12.62 4.67
C ASP A 602 7.36 13.39 3.33
N ASP A 603 6.68 12.91 2.30
CA ASP A 603 6.64 13.54 0.99
C ASP A 603 5.73 14.78 1.03
N PRO A 604 6.29 16.01 0.96
CA PRO A 604 5.52 17.24 1.05
C PRO A 604 4.83 17.62 -0.27
N ARG A 605 5.05 16.85 -1.35
CA ARG A 605 4.51 17.19 -2.67
C ARG A 605 3.01 16.96 -2.72
N GLU A 606 2.28 17.85 -3.39
CA GLU A 606 0.87 17.67 -3.72
C GLU A 606 0.67 16.51 -4.74
N PHE A 607 -0.57 16.00 -4.84
CA PHE A 607 -0.90 14.90 -5.75
C PHE A 607 -0.49 15.15 -7.20
N TRP A 608 -0.72 16.37 -7.73
CA TRP A 608 -0.36 16.70 -9.10
C TRP A 608 1.14 16.62 -9.34
N GLN A 609 1.96 17.06 -8.38
CA GLN A 609 3.42 16.97 -8.47
C GLN A 609 3.89 15.52 -8.51
N ARG A 610 3.34 14.69 -7.63
CA ARG A 610 3.65 13.25 -7.60
C ARG A 610 3.24 12.55 -8.88
N ALA A 611 2.03 12.87 -9.41
CA ALA A 611 1.52 12.29 -10.65
C ALA A 611 2.39 12.68 -11.85
N GLU A 612 2.85 13.94 -11.92
CA GLU A 612 3.75 14.40 -12.98
C GLU A 612 5.13 13.75 -12.86
N ASP A 613 5.76 13.80 -11.67
CA ASP A 613 7.08 13.21 -11.44
C ASP A 613 7.07 11.70 -11.78
N ARG A 614 6.00 10.97 -11.42
CA ARG A 614 5.82 9.57 -11.75
C ARG A 614 5.84 9.33 -13.26
N THR A 615 5.01 10.06 -14.01
CA THR A 615 4.87 9.87 -15.46
C THR A 615 6.08 10.40 -16.23
N GLN A 616 6.74 11.46 -15.75
CA GLN A 616 8.00 11.95 -16.29
C GLN A 616 9.15 10.97 -16.02
N ASN A 617 9.21 10.37 -14.82
CA ASN A 617 10.19 9.34 -14.50
C ASN A 617 10.02 8.11 -15.40
N THR A 618 8.79 7.70 -15.67
CA THR A 618 8.50 6.62 -16.62
C THR A 618 9.03 6.97 -18.02
N ALA A 619 8.79 8.19 -18.50
CA ALA A 619 9.32 8.65 -19.79
C ALA A 619 10.86 8.65 -19.82
N ARG A 620 11.52 9.10 -18.76
CA ARG A 620 12.98 9.08 -18.62
C ARG A 620 13.54 7.65 -18.69
N ILE A 621 12.89 6.68 -18.05
CA ILE A 621 13.33 5.28 -18.14
C ILE A 621 13.21 4.77 -19.59
N TYR A 622 12.13 5.08 -20.31
CA TYR A 622 12.00 4.70 -21.71
C TYR A 622 13.09 5.32 -22.59
N ASP A 623 13.49 6.58 -22.34
CA ASP A 623 14.62 7.23 -23.03
C ASP A 623 15.95 6.52 -22.72
N GLU A 624 16.25 6.22 -21.46
CA GLU A 624 17.44 5.47 -21.04
C GLU A 624 17.55 4.08 -21.70
N LEU A 625 16.39 3.45 -21.95
CA LEU A 625 16.31 2.18 -22.68
C LEU A 625 16.56 2.32 -24.20
N GLY A 626 16.76 3.53 -24.71
CA GLY A 626 16.98 3.82 -26.12
C GLY A 626 15.71 4.00 -26.94
N ARG A 627 14.63 4.46 -26.28
CA ARG A 627 13.38 4.86 -26.91
C ARG A 627 13.39 6.35 -27.24
N ALA A 628 12.29 6.82 -27.84
CA ALA A 628 12.13 8.25 -28.10
C ALA A 628 11.93 9.02 -26.80
N GLU A 629 12.44 10.23 -26.74
CA GLU A 629 12.19 11.18 -25.67
C GLU A 629 10.71 11.59 -25.68
N TYR A 630 10.05 11.46 -24.53
CA TYR A 630 8.66 11.88 -24.30
C TYR A 630 8.58 12.78 -23.07
N GLN A 631 7.61 13.70 -23.05
CA GLN A 631 7.37 14.56 -21.89
C GLN A 631 6.93 13.75 -20.65
N ALA A 632 6.01 12.82 -20.86
CA ALA A 632 5.49 11.93 -19.83
C ALA A 632 4.93 10.67 -20.48
N ILE A 633 4.85 9.57 -19.73
CA ILE A 633 4.21 8.31 -20.18
C ILE A 633 3.37 7.77 -19.04
N GLU A 634 2.10 7.47 -19.33
CA GLU A 634 1.24 6.66 -18.46
C GLU A 634 1.29 5.20 -18.90
N VAL A 635 1.29 4.27 -17.96
CA VAL A 635 1.40 2.84 -18.25
C VAL A 635 0.33 2.03 -17.54
N VAL A 636 -0.10 0.94 -18.19
CA VAL A 636 -1.08 0.01 -17.63
C VAL A 636 -0.70 -1.44 -17.91
N LEU A 637 -1.17 -2.33 -17.03
CA LEU A 637 -1.11 -3.78 -17.23
C LEU A 637 -2.41 -4.30 -17.82
N LYS A 638 -2.32 -5.29 -18.69
CA LYS A 638 -3.47 -6.06 -19.17
C LYS A 638 -3.70 -7.27 -18.27
N LEU A 639 -4.92 -7.40 -17.77
CA LEU A 639 -5.28 -8.53 -16.93
C LEU A 639 -5.96 -9.64 -17.75
N TYR A 640 -6.85 -9.24 -18.67
CA TYR A 640 -7.56 -10.13 -19.60
C TYR A 640 -7.52 -9.57 -21.02
#